data_1e4b4fa004acd53b5e264d3bf764ea68
#
_entry.id   1e4b4fa004acd53b5e264d3bf764ea68
#
_cell.length_a   1.000
_cell.length_b   1.000
_cell.length_c   1.000
_cell.angle_alpha   90.00
_cell.angle_beta   90.00
_cell.angle_gamma   90.00
#
_symmetry.space_group_name_H-M   'P 1'
#
loop_
_entity.id
_entity.type
_entity.pdbx_description
1 polymer ?
#
loop_
_entity_poly.entity_id
_entity_poly.type
_entity_poly.pdbx_seq_one_letter_code
_entity_poly.pdbx_strand_id
1 'polypeptide(L)'
;MLRIFGMLMVLGMGVLVRGEVFFAMNTGISGTDEEVAEALWAEGYDGYGSSGMGGASGRGALEKKGLRLWNVYLTLSFAPGGVAVTPEMKRLLDELEGSGSCLWIAVQKVEGGDGVAVPALREIAVAAKAKGVTVALYPHAGFYLERFADAVRLAEAVEYPRVGVTFNLCHWLKVEGDVDPVPALKEQRGRLQFVTVNGADGGDTKGMGWDRLIQPLGEGSYAVGDFLRRLRTEVEWRGAVGLQAYGVKGDQRGNLRKSMAAWRRMNDLLDGRVWTGYQGWFRCEGDGGNIGWHHYGVNGKFEPGHTHVDVWPDVSELGEEERFKTPFRHGDGRVAEVFSSMNGATVRRHFRWMREYGIDGAMVQRFAAPARDGRFRASMDVVLRHCRESAAAEGRKWALMYDLSGLAPEDFPSVEEDWKRMLDEKVIALEDGAWLRPHHRPLVALWGVGLNDRAPGLAEWERLIRFFKEQGCAVMLGVPDGWRELNRDAIGDVRLHALIAMADVVSPWAVGRFGTPEDAAGRVATRLVPDLEWCGERGLGYLPVVFPGFSWQNLEKSRGREAKLDAIPRLGGRFLWSQLVAAKRAGARSVYVAMFDELDEATAIFKLTQDPPVGASRFVAEPGVAGDQYLWLSGQGGRLLRGEIPVTDEMPVR
;
A
#
# COMPACT_ATOMS: atom_id res chain seq x y z
N MET A 1 27.86 -1.25 55.28
CA MET A 1 26.93 -0.32 54.62
C MET A 1 26.80 -0.75 53.16
N LEU A 2 25.85 -1.62 52.86
CA LEU A 2 25.52 -2.07 51.52
C LEU A 2 24.46 -1.11 50.96
N ARG A 3 24.74 -0.44 49.82
CA ARG A 3 23.75 0.27 49.03
C ARG A 3 23.27 -0.65 47.92
N ILE A 4 22.03 -1.07 48.01
CA ILE A 4 21.28 -1.78 46.97
C ILE A 4 20.82 -0.74 45.97
N PHE A 5 21.34 -0.82 44.73
CA PHE A 5 20.79 -0.06 43.58
C PHE A 5 19.64 -0.90 43.01
N GLY A 6 18.43 -0.45 43.23
CA GLY A 6 17.26 -0.95 42.54
C GLY A 6 17.25 -0.44 41.08
N MET A 7 17.41 -1.37 40.16
CA MET A 7 17.29 -1.12 38.71
C MET A 7 15.81 -1.14 38.36
N LEU A 8 15.23 0.07 38.19
CA LEU A 8 13.90 0.22 37.58
C LEU A 8 14.02 -0.21 36.10
N MET A 9 13.47 -1.38 35.81
CA MET A 9 13.19 -1.79 34.43
C MET A 9 12.01 -0.96 33.90
N VAL A 10 12.29 0.13 33.22
CA VAL A 10 11.29 0.81 32.39
C VAL A 10 11.09 -0.08 31.16
N LEU A 11 10.03 -0.87 31.18
CA LEU A 11 9.48 -1.52 30.00
C LEU A 11 9.04 -0.40 29.04
N GLY A 12 9.92 -0.04 28.13
CA GLY A 12 9.57 0.77 26.97
C GLY A 12 8.56 -0.03 26.12
N MET A 13 7.26 0.22 26.33
CA MET A 13 6.26 -0.14 25.35
C MET A 13 6.61 0.62 24.06
N GLY A 14 7.25 -0.08 23.12
CA GLY A 14 7.41 0.40 21.77
C GLY A 14 6.03 0.81 21.25
N VAL A 15 5.86 2.09 20.97
CA VAL A 15 4.70 2.59 20.24
C VAL A 15 4.80 1.95 18.87
N LEU A 16 4.14 0.80 18.71
CA LEU A 16 3.79 0.30 17.39
C LEU A 16 3.08 1.46 16.69
N VAL A 17 3.70 2.01 15.67
CA VAL A 17 3.04 2.93 14.74
C VAL A 17 1.94 2.11 14.09
N ARG A 18 0.79 2.01 14.77
CA ARG A 18 -0.43 1.46 14.19
C ARG A 18 -0.79 2.35 13.03
N GLY A 19 -1.08 1.73 11.92
CA GLY A 19 -1.56 2.40 10.75
C GLY A 19 -2.84 3.19 10.97
N GLU A 20 -3.36 3.78 9.89
CA GLU A 20 -4.61 4.54 9.97
C GLU A 20 -5.73 3.64 10.50
N VAL A 21 -6.19 3.99 11.67
CA VAL A 21 -7.25 3.25 12.37
C VAL A 21 -8.58 3.49 11.68
N PHE A 22 -9.27 2.41 11.35
CA PHE A 22 -10.64 2.45 10.83
C PHE A 22 -11.58 1.61 11.69
N PHE A 23 -12.50 2.26 12.38
CA PHE A 23 -13.47 1.62 13.26
C PHE A 23 -14.89 1.84 12.75
N ALA A 24 -15.81 0.97 13.11
CA ALA A 24 -17.21 1.08 12.73
C ALA A 24 -18.04 1.72 13.84
N MET A 25 -18.96 2.63 13.48
CA MET A 25 -19.85 3.30 14.41
C MET A 25 -21.32 3.01 14.06
N ASN A 26 -22.13 2.64 15.04
CA ASN A 26 -23.58 2.45 14.92
C ASN A 26 -24.00 1.62 13.69
N THR A 27 -23.45 0.42 13.58
CA THR A 27 -23.58 -0.43 12.38
C THR A 27 -24.96 -1.06 12.20
N GLY A 28 -25.79 -1.07 13.23
CA GLY A 28 -27.07 -1.77 13.23
C GLY A 28 -26.95 -3.30 13.22
N ILE A 29 -25.76 -3.87 13.39
CA ILE A 29 -25.60 -5.32 13.58
C ILE A 29 -26.35 -5.73 14.84
N SER A 30 -27.25 -6.70 14.69
CA SER A 30 -27.95 -7.36 15.79
C SER A 30 -27.17 -8.61 16.23
N GLY A 31 -27.24 -8.92 17.52
CA GLY A 31 -26.59 -10.08 18.11
C GLY A 31 -26.02 -9.79 19.50
N THR A 32 -25.33 -10.76 20.08
CA THR A 32 -24.58 -10.59 21.32
C THR A 32 -23.34 -9.72 21.08
N ASP A 33 -22.75 -9.18 22.15
CA ASP A 33 -21.51 -8.40 22.06
C ASP A 33 -20.37 -9.21 21.42
N GLU A 34 -20.33 -10.53 21.66
CA GLU A 34 -19.36 -11.45 21.05
C GLU A 34 -19.58 -11.60 19.53
N GLU A 35 -20.82 -11.69 19.08
CA GLU A 35 -21.15 -11.78 17.64
C GLU A 35 -20.82 -10.48 16.90
N VAL A 36 -21.05 -9.34 17.53
CA VAL A 36 -20.65 -8.03 16.99
C VAL A 36 -19.13 -7.92 16.90
N ALA A 37 -18.42 -8.28 17.96
CA ALA A 37 -16.95 -8.27 17.98
C ALA A 37 -16.36 -9.21 16.92
N GLU A 38 -16.93 -10.42 16.76
CA GLU A 38 -16.52 -11.38 15.72
C GLU A 38 -16.74 -10.83 14.31
N ALA A 39 -17.89 -10.20 14.06
CA ALA A 39 -18.18 -9.63 12.74
C ALA A 39 -17.21 -8.49 12.38
N LEU A 40 -16.91 -7.61 13.32
CA LEU A 40 -15.98 -6.51 13.10
C LEU A 40 -14.56 -7.00 12.88
N TRP A 41 -14.12 -7.98 13.68
CA TRP A 41 -12.81 -8.60 13.56
C TRP A 41 -12.65 -9.32 12.20
N ALA A 42 -13.65 -10.11 11.80
CA ALA A 42 -13.65 -10.86 10.54
C ALA A 42 -13.56 -9.94 9.30
N GLU A 43 -14.20 -8.77 9.34
CA GLU A 43 -14.13 -7.79 8.25
C GLU A 43 -12.88 -6.87 8.34
N GLY A 44 -12.10 -6.94 9.44
CA GLY A 44 -10.81 -6.26 9.60
C GLY A 44 -10.90 -4.83 10.14
N TYR A 45 -11.95 -4.48 10.89
CA TYR A 45 -12.04 -3.21 11.61
C TYR A 45 -11.14 -3.19 12.83
N ASP A 46 -10.67 -1.99 13.24
CA ASP A 46 -9.83 -1.79 14.42
C ASP A 46 -10.64 -1.60 15.72
N GLY A 47 -11.93 -1.68 15.62
CA GLY A 47 -12.81 -1.56 16.78
C GLY A 47 -14.18 -1.00 16.46
N TYR A 48 -14.85 -0.52 17.51
CA TYR A 48 -16.24 -0.10 17.48
C TYR A 48 -16.44 1.26 18.17
N GLY A 49 -17.44 2.00 17.71
CA GLY A 49 -18.05 3.14 18.37
C GLY A 49 -19.49 2.81 18.76
N SER A 50 -19.77 2.87 20.03
CA SER A 50 -21.10 2.59 20.60
C SER A 50 -21.88 3.85 20.92
N SER A 51 -23.10 3.69 21.45
CA SER A 51 -23.95 4.81 21.84
C SER A 51 -24.78 4.54 23.10
N GLY A 52 -25.20 5.60 23.78
CA GLY A 52 -26.02 5.54 24.98
C GLY A 52 -25.25 5.29 26.28
N MET A 53 -25.93 5.43 27.41
CA MET A 53 -25.33 5.30 28.75
C MET A 53 -24.85 3.86 29.08
N GLY A 54 -25.34 2.83 28.36
CA GLY A 54 -24.89 1.45 28.44
C GLY A 54 -23.83 1.09 27.38
N GLY A 55 -23.28 2.07 26.66
CA GLY A 55 -22.41 1.84 25.52
C GLY A 55 -21.07 1.19 25.80
N ALA A 56 -20.69 1.01 27.05
CA ALA A 56 -19.47 0.30 27.45
C ALA A 56 -19.64 -1.22 27.58
N SER A 57 -20.86 -1.77 27.55
CA SER A 57 -21.14 -3.19 27.84
C SER A 57 -20.33 -4.17 26.97
N GLY A 58 -20.22 -3.92 25.67
CA GLY A 58 -19.49 -4.76 24.72
C GLY A 58 -17.96 -4.65 24.76
N ARG A 59 -17.39 -3.79 25.61
CA ARG A 59 -15.94 -3.54 25.67
C ARG A 59 -15.13 -4.83 25.86
N GLY A 60 -15.54 -5.69 26.79
CA GLY A 60 -14.82 -6.92 27.08
C GLY A 60 -14.79 -7.91 25.91
N ALA A 61 -15.86 -7.99 25.12
CA ALA A 61 -15.91 -8.83 23.93
C ALA A 61 -14.99 -8.29 22.83
N LEU A 62 -14.95 -6.97 22.62
CA LEU A 62 -14.02 -6.31 21.69
C LEU A 62 -12.57 -6.58 22.07
N GLU A 63 -12.19 -6.35 23.34
CA GLU A 63 -10.82 -6.53 23.83
C GLU A 63 -10.32 -7.97 23.68
N LYS A 64 -11.17 -8.98 23.89
CA LYS A 64 -10.85 -10.40 23.64
C LYS A 64 -10.45 -10.68 22.19
N LYS A 65 -10.94 -9.88 21.25
CA LYS A 65 -10.59 -9.98 19.82
C LYS A 65 -9.47 -9.02 19.40
N GLY A 66 -8.85 -8.31 20.35
CA GLY A 66 -7.85 -7.29 20.06
C GLY A 66 -8.41 -6.00 19.45
N LEU A 67 -9.73 -5.84 19.49
CA LEU A 67 -10.43 -4.65 19.02
C LEU A 67 -10.57 -3.64 20.17
N ARG A 68 -10.79 -2.37 19.81
CA ARG A 68 -10.95 -1.29 20.79
C ARG A 68 -12.36 -0.68 20.74
N LEU A 69 -12.90 -0.33 21.90
CA LEU A 69 -14.01 0.62 22.00
C LEU A 69 -13.43 2.04 21.85
N TRP A 70 -13.66 2.69 20.70
CA TRP A 70 -13.08 4.01 20.39
C TRP A 70 -13.84 5.16 21.00
N ASN A 71 -15.16 5.08 20.99
CA ASN A 71 -16.04 6.12 21.54
C ASN A 71 -17.35 5.56 22.06
N VAL A 72 -17.99 6.35 22.94
CA VAL A 72 -19.39 6.24 23.29
C VAL A 72 -20.07 7.55 22.93
N TYR A 73 -21.04 7.51 22.00
CA TYR A 73 -21.84 8.65 21.58
C TYR A 73 -23.02 8.89 22.53
N LEU A 74 -23.17 10.11 23.01
CA LEU A 74 -24.25 10.53 23.91
C LEU A 74 -25.02 11.72 23.33
N THR A 75 -26.33 11.66 23.37
CA THR A 75 -27.21 12.81 23.13
C THR A 75 -27.63 13.40 24.49
N LEU A 76 -27.26 14.65 24.72
CA LEU A 76 -27.54 15.34 25.98
C LEU A 76 -28.34 16.63 25.75
N SER A 77 -29.13 17.01 26.75
CA SER A 77 -29.83 18.29 26.80
C SER A 77 -29.57 18.96 28.15
N PHE A 78 -29.45 20.26 28.14
CA PHE A 78 -29.12 21.03 29.35
C PHE A 78 -30.18 22.11 29.65
N ALA A 79 -30.48 22.30 30.94
CA ALA A 79 -31.37 23.33 31.44
C ALA A 79 -30.75 23.99 32.71
N PRO A 80 -31.13 25.21 33.05
CA PRO A 80 -30.65 25.88 34.26
C PRO A 80 -30.92 25.03 35.53
N GLY A 81 -29.87 24.81 36.32
CA GLY A 81 -29.95 24.00 37.55
C GLY A 81 -30.02 22.48 37.32
N GLY A 82 -29.90 22.02 36.07
CA GLY A 82 -29.83 20.60 35.74
C GLY A 82 -28.51 19.95 36.16
N VAL A 83 -28.54 18.65 36.43
CA VAL A 83 -27.36 17.83 36.75
C VAL A 83 -26.70 17.35 35.46
N ALA A 84 -25.49 17.78 35.20
CA ALA A 84 -24.75 17.38 34.00
C ALA A 84 -24.12 15.97 34.14
N VAL A 85 -23.62 15.63 35.32
CA VAL A 85 -23.01 14.33 35.62
C VAL A 85 -23.97 13.49 36.45
N THR A 86 -24.88 12.79 35.79
CA THR A 86 -25.88 11.93 36.43
C THR A 86 -25.25 10.65 37.00
N PRO A 87 -25.96 9.87 37.87
CA PRO A 87 -25.48 8.57 38.32
C PRO A 87 -25.16 7.59 37.17
N GLU A 88 -25.91 7.63 36.09
CA GLU A 88 -25.69 6.81 34.88
C GLU A 88 -24.39 7.23 34.18
N MET A 89 -24.14 8.52 34.05
CA MET A 89 -22.91 9.06 33.50
C MET A 89 -21.69 8.64 34.37
N LYS A 90 -21.81 8.67 35.69
CA LYS A 90 -20.73 8.22 36.58
C LYS A 90 -20.41 6.74 36.37
N ARG A 91 -21.42 5.89 36.29
CA ARG A 91 -21.25 4.44 35.99
C ARG A 91 -20.54 4.23 34.64
N LEU A 92 -20.99 4.93 33.59
CA LEU A 92 -20.35 4.86 32.28
C LEU A 92 -18.88 5.28 32.34
N LEU A 93 -18.55 6.36 33.04
CA LEU A 93 -17.17 6.81 33.22
C LEU A 93 -16.33 5.79 33.99
N ASP A 94 -16.88 5.13 35.01
CA ASP A 94 -16.21 4.05 35.76
C ASP A 94 -15.93 2.83 34.84
N GLU A 95 -16.89 2.44 34.00
CA GLU A 95 -16.74 1.36 33.01
C GLU A 95 -15.71 1.70 31.92
N LEU A 96 -15.55 2.97 31.57
CA LEU A 96 -14.58 3.43 30.57
C LEU A 96 -13.18 3.72 31.14
N GLU A 97 -13.00 3.67 32.45
CA GLU A 97 -11.69 3.93 33.06
C GLU A 97 -10.60 3.01 32.48
N GLY A 98 -9.48 3.60 32.07
CA GLY A 98 -8.35 2.88 31.50
C GLY A 98 -8.55 2.35 30.06
N SER A 99 -9.74 2.52 29.45
CA SER A 99 -10.00 2.06 28.08
C SER A 99 -9.34 2.90 27.00
N GLY A 100 -9.04 4.16 27.31
CA GLY A 100 -8.63 5.16 26.34
C GLY A 100 -9.75 5.60 25.39
N SER A 101 -11.02 5.24 25.66
CA SER A 101 -12.18 5.66 24.88
C SER A 101 -12.47 7.16 25.02
N CYS A 102 -13.26 7.69 24.10
CA CYS A 102 -13.70 9.07 24.10
C CYS A 102 -15.23 9.16 24.26
N LEU A 103 -15.73 10.07 25.07
CA LEU A 103 -17.13 10.45 25.05
C LEU A 103 -17.38 11.43 23.91
N TRP A 104 -18.28 11.08 22.99
CA TRP A 104 -18.77 12.01 21.97
C TRP A 104 -20.10 12.60 22.43
N ILE A 105 -20.14 13.90 22.60
CA ILE A 105 -21.31 14.60 23.13
C ILE A 105 -21.96 15.40 22.01
N ALA A 106 -23.17 14.99 21.62
CA ALA A 106 -24.07 15.75 20.80
C ALA A 106 -25.05 16.50 21.74
N VAL A 107 -25.06 17.83 21.70
CA VAL A 107 -25.92 18.65 22.52
C VAL A 107 -27.22 18.91 21.75
N GLN A 108 -28.30 18.24 22.15
CA GLN A 108 -29.57 18.27 21.43
C GLN A 108 -30.34 19.56 21.68
N LYS A 109 -30.50 19.95 22.95
CA LYS A 109 -31.26 21.12 23.36
C LYS A 109 -30.60 21.80 24.55
N VAL A 110 -30.62 23.12 24.56
CA VAL A 110 -30.14 23.90 25.69
C VAL A 110 -31.16 25.01 26.02
N GLU A 111 -31.64 25.03 27.24
CA GLU A 111 -32.41 26.16 27.77
C GLU A 111 -31.48 27.14 28.46
N GLY A 112 -31.33 28.37 27.91
CA GLY A 112 -30.42 29.38 28.44
C GLY A 112 -29.10 29.52 27.67
N GLY A 113 -28.94 28.85 26.54
CA GLY A 113 -27.82 29.01 25.60
C GLY A 113 -26.46 28.61 26.19
N ASP A 114 -25.39 29.20 25.68
CA ASP A 114 -24.00 28.86 26.06
C ASP A 114 -23.73 29.06 27.56
N GLY A 115 -24.42 30.01 28.23
CA GLY A 115 -24.31 30.22 29.68
C GLY A 115 -24.70 29.00 30.52
N VAL A 116 -25.49 28.06 29.95
CA VAL A 116 -25.85 26.79 30.59
C VAL A 116 -25.03 25.64 29.99
N ALA A 117 -24.83 25.61 28.66
CA ALA A 117 -24.12 24.53 28.00
C ALA A 117 -22.66 24.44 28.44
N VAL A 118 -21.92 25.54 28.49
CA VAL A 118 -20.48 25.55 28.79
C VAL A 118 -20.18 25.06 30.22
N PRO A 119 -20.84 25.50 31.28
CA PRO A 119 -20.63 24.96 32.64
C PRO A 119 -20.95 23.46 32.71
N ALA A 120 -22.05 23.01 32.08
CA ALA A 120 -22.42 21.59 32.06
C ALA A 120 -21.38 20.71 31.32
N LEU A 121 -20.91 21.15 30.15
CA LEU A 121 -19.85 20.48 29.42
C LEU A 121 -18.53 20.43 30.18
N ARG A 122 -18.19 21.51 30.91
CA ARG A 122 -17.01 21.57 31.79
C ARG A 122 -17.11 20.57 32.94
N GLU A 123 -18.26 20.45 33.59
CA GLU A 123 -18.50 19.46 34.64
C GLU A 123 -18.28 18.04 34.14
N ILE A 124 -18.86 17.70 32.97
CA ILE A 124 -18.65 16.40 32.35
C ILE A 124 -17.19 16.18 32.01
N ALA A 125 -16.51 17.17 31.43
CA ALA A 125 -15.10 17.04 31.03
C ALA A 125 -14.17 16.85 32.25
N VAL A 126 -14.46 17.48 33.38
CA VAL A 126 -13.73 17.28 34.66
C VAL A 126 -13.93 15.85 35.16
N ALA A 127 -15.18 15.36 35.19
CA ALA A 127 -15.49 14.00 35.64
C ALA A 127 -14.83 12.96 34.72
N ALA A 128 -14.90 13.13 33.40
CA ALA A 128 -14.27 12.26 32.42
C ALA A 128 -12.74 12.23 32.57
N LYS A 129 -12.11 13.40 32.73
CA LYS A 129 -10.66 13.50 32.93
C LYS A 129 -10.19 12.77 34.17
N ALA A 130 -10.95 12.80 35.26
CA ALA A 130 -10.64 12.10 36.51
C ALA A 130 -10.56 10.56 36.30
N LYS A 131 -11.21 10.03 35.25
CA LYS A 131 -11.22 8.62 34.83
C LYS A 131 -10.30 8.33 33.64
N GLY A 132 -9.51 9.31 33.19
CA GLY A 132 -8.66 9.14 31.99
C GLY A 132 -9.45 9.07 30.68
N VAL A 133 -10.72 9.47 30.68
CA VAL A 133 -11.60 9.50 29.50
C VAL A 133 -11.54 10.88 28.86
N THR A 134 -11.40 10.93 27.53
CA THR A 134 -11.44 12.18 26.76
C THR A 134 -12.87 12.54 26.36
N VAL A 135 -13.09 13.83 26.04
CA VAL A 135 -14.39 14.33 25.60
C VAL A 135 -14.22 15.06 24.26
N ALA A 136 -15.10 14.78 23.32
CA ALA A 136 -15.19 15.49 22.05
C ALA A 136 -16.65 15.88 21.74
N LEU A 137 -16.84 17.08 21.24
CA LEU A 137 -18.15 17.57 20.81
C LEU A 137 -18.48 17.04 19.43
N TYR A 138 -19.69 16.53 19.26
CA TYR A 138 -20.19 15.90 18.04
C TYR A 138 -21.27 16.78 17.41
N PRO A 139 -20.98 17.52 16.32
CA PRO A 139 -21.98 18.29 15.58
C PRO A 139 -23.03 17.36 14.97
N HIS A 140 -24.31 17.69 15.18
CA HIS A 140 -25.44 16.91 14.70
C HIS A 140 -26.54 17.82 14.13
N ALA A 141 -26.92 17.58 12.87
CA ALA A 141 -27.96 18.35 12.19
C ALA A 141 -29.28 18.39 12.99
N GLY A 142 -29.83 19.57 13.16
CA GLY A 142 -31.08 19.79 13.90
C GLY A 142 -30.92 19.87 15.42
N PHE A 143 -29.70 19.84 15.96
CA PHE A 143 -29.42 19.96 17.38
C PHE A 143 -28.94 21.38 17.73
N TYR A 144 -28.86 21.69 19.02
CA TYR A 144 -28.24 22.93 19.50
C TYR A 144 -26.79 23.03 19.04
N LEU A 145 -26.06 21.93 19.12
CA LEU A 145 -24.73 21.77 18.57
C LEU A 145 -24.86 21.21 17.14
N GLU A 146 -25.12 22.09 16.16
CA GLU A 146 -25.43 21.68 14.81
C GLU A 146 -24.20 21.71 13.88
N ARG A 147 -23.45 22.84 13.92
CA ARG A 147 -22.35 23.09 13.00
C ARG A 147 -21.00 22.71 13.60
N PHE A 148 -20.04 22.41 12.73
CA PHE A 148 -18.65 22.21 13.16
C PHE A 148 -18.10 23.44 13.88
N ALA A 149 -18.41 24.64 13.42
CA ALA A 149 -18.03 25.89 14.07
C ALA A 149 -18.61 26.05 15.48
N ASP A 150 -19.84 25.55 15.72
CA ASP A 150 -20.44 25.56 17.07
C ASP A 150 -19.70 24.63 18.03
N ALA A 151 -19.25 23.47 17.53
CA ALA A 151 -18.40 22.56 18.33
C ALA A 151 -17.08 23.21 18.73
N VAL A 152 -16.45 23.90 17.79
CA VAL A 152 -15.20 24.65 18.07
C VAL A 152 -15.43 25.73 19.11
N ARG A 153 -16.45 26.56 18.92
CA ARG A 153 -16.81 27.66 19.82
C ARG A 153 -17.09 27.17 21.25
N LEU A 154 -17.91 26.13 21.41
CA LEU A 154 -18.21 25.54 22.72
C LEU A 154 -16.96 24.86 23.35
N ALA A 155 -16.16 24.14 22.55
CA ALA A 155 -14.95 23.50 23.03
C ALA A 155 -13.90 24.54 23.51
N GLU A 156 -13.85 25.70 22.86
CA GLU A 156 -13.01 26.84 23.32
C GLU A 156 -13.52 27.45 24.60
N ALA A 157 -14.81 27.67 24.72
CA ALA A 157 -15.43 28.26 25.90
C ALA A 157 -15.32 27.39 27.17
N VAL A 158 -15.18 26.06 27.02
CA VAL A 158 -14.93 25.17 28.18
C VAL A 158 -13.57 25.40 28.79
N GLU A 159 -12.55 25.83 28.01
CA GLU A 159 -11.17 26.13 28.43
C GLU A 159 -10.42 24.94 29.04
N TYR A 160 -10.84 24.46 30.22
CA TYR A 160 -10.20 23.35 30.93
C TYR A 160 -11.22 22.49 31.70
N PRO A 161 -11.11 21.11 31.64
CA PRO A 161 -10.15 20.33 30.83
C PRO A 161 -10.40 20.52 29.33
N ARG A 162 -9.36 20.34 28.52
CA ARG A 162 -9.47 20.52 27.08
C ARG A 162 -10.48 19.52 26.48
N VAL A 163 -11.48 20.07 25.81
CA VAL A 163 -12.48 19.33 25.04
C VAL A 163 -12.11 19.39 23.56
N GLY A 164 -12.19 18.26 22.87
CA GLY A 164 -11.97 18.17 21.43
C GLY A 164 -13.24 18.33 20.62
N VAL A 165 -13.09 18.20 19.31
CA VAL A 165 -14.20 18.19 18.34
C VAL A 165 -14.11 16.98 17.43
N THR A 166 -15.27 16.51 16.93
CA THR A 166 -15.33 15.51 15.86
C THR A 166 -15.78 16.17 14.56
N PHE A 167 -15.33 15.62 13.44
CA PHE A 167 -15.90 15.91 12.13
C PHE A 167 -16.74 14.74 11.65
N ASN A 168 -17.95 15.03 11.15
CA ASN A 168 -18.90 14.01 10.71
C ASN A 168 -19.41 14.37 9.31
N LEU A 169 -18.99 13.61 8.30
CA LEU A 169 -19.25 13.94 6.89
C LEU A 169 -20.75 14.10 6.60
N CYS A 170 -21.59 13.17 7.04
CA CYS A 170 -23.03 13.22 6.77
C CYS A 170 -23.70 14.47 7.36
N HIS A 171 -23.32 14.88 8.57
CA HIS A 171 -23.85 16.09 9.19
C HIS A 171 -23.30 17.36 8.55
N TRP A 172 -22.04 17.38 8.16
CA TRP A 172 -21.45 18.46 7.37
C TRP A 172 -22.23 18.69 6.06
N LEU A 173 -22.40 17.62 5.27
CA LEU A 173 -23.16 17.69 4.02
C LEU A 173 -24.59 18.15 4.22
N LYS A 174 -25.26 17.72 5.31
CA LYS A 174 -26.63 18.10 5.62
C LYS A 174 -26.76 19.57 6.01
N VAL A 175 -25.79 20.12 6.73
CA VAL A 175 -25.89 21.45 7.36
C VAL A 175 -25.14 22.50 6.53
N GLU A 176 -23.89 22.25 6.17
CA GLU A 176 -23.06 23.18 5.41
C GLU A 176 -23.27 23.05 3.90
N GLY A 177 -23.75 21.89 3.42
CA GLY A 177 -23.85 21.56 2.01
C GLY A 177 -22.61 20.87 1.47
N ASP A 178 -22.50 20.75 0.16
CA ASP A 178 -21.33 20.22 -0.54
C ASP A 178 -20.22 21.29 -0.61
N VAL A 179 -19.79 21.75 0.58
CA VAL A 179 -18.71 22.71 0.75
C VAL A 179 -17.47 21.95 1.21
N ASP A 180 -16.32 22.33 0.67
CA ASP A 180 -15.05 21.70 1.03
C ASP A 180 -14.74 21.84 2.54
N PRO A 181 -14.66 20.75 3.31
CA PRO A 181 -14.39 20.80 4.74
C PRO A 181 -12.90 20.98 5.08
N VAL A 182 -11.99 20.72 4.14
CA VAL A 182 -10.55 20.66 4.40
C VAL A 182 -9.99 21.96 5.02
N PRO A 183 -10.36 23.18 4.55
CA PRO A 183 -9.88 24.41 5.18
C PRO A 183 -10.24 24.52 6.68
N ALA A 184 -11.50 24.22 7.03
CA ALA A 184 -11.96 24.27 8.43
C ALA A 184 -11.25 23.23 9.31
N LEU A 185 -11.05 22.01 8.78
CA LEU A 185 -10.33 20.95 9.49
C LEU A 185 -8.85 21.29 9.70
N LYS A 186 -8.22 21.91 8.71
CA LYS A 186 -6.82 22.34 8.79
C LYS A 186 -6.63 23.39 9.87
N GLU A 187 -7.51 24.38 9.94
CA GLU A 187 -7.50 25.43 10.97
C GLU A 187 -7.64 24.82 12.37
N GLN A 188 -8.54 23.84 12.53
CA GLN A 188 -8.87 23.21 13.81
C GLN A 188 -8.13 21.90 14.09
N ARG A 189 -7.06 21.59 13.35
CA ARG A 189 -6.28 20.34 13.49
C ARG A 189 -5.90 20.03 14.94
N GLY A 190 -5.53 21.04 15.70
CA GLY A 190 -5.12 20.87 17.09
C GLY A 190 -6.23 20.46 18.05
N ARG A 191 -7.52 20.66 17.70
CA ARG A 191 -8.69 20.25 18.51
C ARG A 191 -9.42 19.02 17.94
N LEU A 192 -9.18 18.68 16.68
CA LEU A 192 -9.80 17.53 16.02
C LEU A 192 -9.34 16.25 16.71
N GLN A 193 -10.29 15.41 17.15
CA GLN A 193 -10.01 14.13 17.80
C GLN A 193 -10.45 12.94 16.96
N PHE A 194 -11.53 13.08 16.19
CA PHE A 194 -12.05 12.04 15.31
C PHE A 194 -12.64 12.64 14.04
N VAL A 195 -12.59 11.82 12.99
CA VAL A 195 -13.28 12.05 11.72
C VAL A 195 -14.16 10.86 11.44
N THR A 196 -15.44 11.07 11.09
CA THR A 196 -16.27 10.00 10.55
C THR A 196 -16.62 10.25 9.09
N VAL A 197 -16.63 9.17 8.32
CA VAL A 197 -16.97 9.15 6.90
C VAL A 197 -17.98 8.05 6.60
N ASN A 198 -18.62 8.18 5.47
CA ASN A 198 -19.57 7.22 4.91
C ASN A 198 -19.66 7.47 3.40
N GLY A 199 -20.31 6.58 2.65
CA GLY A 199 -20.75 6.88 1.29
C GLY A 199 -21.85 7.94 1.33
N ALA A 200 -21.86 8.85 0.36
CA ALA A 200 -22.85 9.92 0.26
C ALA A 200 -22.99 10.41 -1.18
N ASP A 201 -24.13 11.02 -1.50
CA ASP A 201 -24.24 11.80 -2.72
C ASP A 201 -23.76 13.23 -2.51
N GLY A 202 -23.15 13.81 -3.56
CA GLY A 202 -22.75 15.22 -3.62
C GLY A 202 -23.81 16.11 -4.29
N GLY A 203 -23.53 17.41 -4.40
CA GLY A 203 -24.40 18.42 -5.02
C GLY A 203 -25.28 19.14 -4.01
N ASP A 204 -26.57 19.31 -4.25
CA ASP A 204 -27.48 19.99 -3.30
C ASP A 204 -27.84 19.07 -2.11
N THR A 205 -26.88 18.87 -1.24
CA THR A 205 -26.97 17.91 -0.13
C THR A 205 -27.89 18.36 1.01
N LYS A 206 -28.12 19.67 1.18
CA LYS A 206 -29.00 20.19 2.26
C LYS A 206 -30.43 19.68 2.14
N GLY A 207 -30.94 19.54 0.91
CA GLY A 207 -32.27 19.01 0.61
C GLY A 207 -32.38 17.49 0.65
N MET A 208 -31.26 16.75 0.63
CA MET A 208 -31.27 15.29 0.51
C MET A 208 -31.77 14.57 1.77
N GLY A 209 -32.36 13.38 1.57
CA GLY A 209 -32.68 12.44 2.64
C GLY A 209 -31.43 11.79 3.23
N TRP A 210 -31.57 11.24 4.43
CA TRP A 210 -30.45 10.56 5.10
C TRP A 210 -30.01 9.29 4.37
N ASP A 211 -30.88 8.65 3.63
CA ASP A 211 -30.60 7.49 2.76
C ASP A 211 -29.62 7.82 1.62
N ARG A 212 -29.54 9.10 1.22
CA ARG A 212 -28.57 9.59 0.25
C ARG A 212 -27.29 10.14 0.89
N LEU A 213 -27.36 10.55 2.14
CA LEU A 213 -26.24 11.15 2.89
C LEU A 213 -25.51 10.14 3.78
N ILE A 214 -26.08 8.95 4.04
CA ILE A 214 -25.45 7.86 4.79
C ILE A 214 -25.63 6.57 4.01
N GLN A 215 -24.61 6.18 3.26
CA GLN A 215 -24.54 4.99 2.44
C GLN A 215 -23.30 4.16 2.85
N PRO A 216 -23.19 2.88 2.46
CA PRO A 216 -21.95 2.14 2.60
C PRO A 216 -20.79 2.92 1.97
N LEU A 217 -19.64 2.94 2.62
CA LEU A 217 -18.48 3.65 2.09
C LEU A 217 -18.13 3.13 0.68
N GLY A 218 -17.93 4.04 -0.26
CA GLY A 218 -17.70 3.72 -1.67
C GLY A 218 -18.95 3.75 -2.55
N GLU A 219 -20.11 3.91 -1.96
CA GLU A 219 -21.37 4.20 -2.67
C GLU A 219 -21.63 5.72 -2.66
N GLY A 220 -22.48 6.20 -3.58
CA GLY A 220 -22.78 7.61 -3.77
C GLY A 220 -21.78 8.35 -4.64
N SER A 221 -22.07 9.62 -4.94
CA SER A 221 -21.32 10.44 -5.88
C SER A 221 -20.34 11.43 -5.22
N TYR A 222 -20.36 11.59 -3.89
CA TYR A 222 -19.40 12.43 -3.17
C TYR A 222 -18.00 11.79 -3.17
N ALA A 223 -16.97 12.57 -3.50
CA ALA A 223 -15.60 12.09 -3.67
C ALA A 223 -14.90 11.82 -2.31
N VAL A 224 -15.41 10.87 -1.52
CA VAL A 224 -14.86 10.55 -0.18
C VAL A 224 -13.39 10.17 -0.23
N GLY A 225 -12.94 9.47 -1.27
CA GLY A 225 -11.53 9.10 -1.43
C GLY A 225 -10.62 10.31 -1.61
N ASP A 226 -11.05 11.34 -2.34
CA ASP A 226 -10.31 12.60 -2.47
C ASP A 226 -10.27 13.36 -1.14
N PHE A 227 -11.40 13.43 -0.44
CA PHE A 227 -11.46 14.01 0.91
C PHE A 227 -10.47 13.32 1.86
N LEU A 228 -10.47 11.99 1.93
CA LEU A 228 -9.53 11.22 2.77
C LEU A 228 -8.06 11.46 2.40
N ARG A 229 -7.74 11.52 1.11
CA ARG A 229 -6.40 11.85 0.63
C ARG A 229 -5.98 13.25 1.11
N ARG A 230 -6.83 14.25 0.94
CA ARG A 230 -6.59 15.63 1.36
C ARG A 230 -6.54 15.80 2.88
N LEU A 231 -7.36 15.04 3.61
CA LEU A 231 -7.30 14.96 5.07
C LEU A 231 -5.90 14.57 5.56
N ARG A 232 -5.21 13.66 4.84
CA ARG A 232 -3.85 13.23 5.17
C ARG A 232 -2.78 14.21 4.71
N THR A 233 -2.92 14.78 3.52
CA THR A 233 -1.86 15.57 2.87
C THR A 233 -1.91 17.05 3.23
N GLU A 234 -3.11 17.62 3.43
CA GLU A 234 -3.32 19.04 3.69
C GLU A 234 -3.63 19.35 5.16
N VAL A 235 -4.49 18.52 5.80
CA VAL A 235 -4.79 18.64 7.24
C VAL A 235 -3.70 17.95 8.08
N GLU A 236 -2.95 17.02 7.50
CA GLU A 236 -1.97 16.16 8.15
C GLU A 236 -2.58 15.32 9.29
N TRP A 237 -3.84 14.93 9.14
CA TRP A 237 -4.54 14.11 10.11
C TRP A 237 -3.93 12.71 10.19
N ARG A 238 -3.70 12.22 11.41
CA ARG A 238 -3.15 10.88 11.70
C ARG A 238 -3.96 10.12 12.75
N GLY A 239 -5.11 10.67 13.14
CA GLY A 239 -6.00 10.03 14.13
C GLY A 239 -6.93 8.99 13.52
N ALA A 240 -7.76 8.42 14.38
CA ALA A 240 -8.74 7.42 13.98
C ALA A 240 -9.82 8.00 13.07
N VAL A 241 -10.24 7.21 12.07
CA VAL A 241 -11.38 7.49 11.20
C VAL A 241 -12.49 6.47 11.49
N GLY A 242 -13.71 6.92 11.69
CA GLY A 242 -14.88 6.07 11.92
C GLY A 242 -15.75 5.93 10.69
N LEU A 243 -16.28 4.74 10.44
CA LEU A 243 -17.38 4.54 9.50
C LEU A 243 -18.71 4.92 10.18
N GLN A 244 -19.40 5.94 9.67
CA GLN A 244 -20.78 6.20 10.09
C GLN A 244 -21.71 5.28 9.28
N ALA A 245 -22.42 4.40 9.97
CA ALA A 245 -23.30 3.40 9.34
C ALA A 245 -24.74 3.41 9.89
N TYR A 246 -25.10 4.44 10.65
CA TYR A 246 -26.42 4.54 11.26
C TYR A 246 -27.52 4.63 10.19
N GLY A 247 -28.53 3.78 10.31
CA GLY A 247 -29.70 3.79 9.44
C GLY A 247 -29.49 3.19 8.05
N VAL A 248 -28.30 2.70 7.73
CA VAL A 248 -28.06 1.96 6.49
C VAL A 248 -28.87 0.67 6.50
N LYS A 249 -29.71 0.47 5.48
CA LYS A 249 -30.63 -0.68 5.37
C LYS A 249 -29.97 -1.89 4.71
N GLY A 250 -30.60 -3.06 4.86
CA GLY A 250 -30.21 -4.30 4.20
C GLY A 250 -29.26 -5.17 5.02
N ASP A 251 -28.41 -5.94 4.36
CA ASP A 251 -27.41 -6.81 4.99
C ASP A 251 -26.30 -6.01 5.66
N GLN A 252 -26.35 -5.91 6.99
CA GLN A 252 -25.39 -5.10 7.76
C GLN A 252 -23.97 -5.64 7.66
N ARG A 253 -23.76 -6.96 7.64
CA ARG A 253 -22.44 -7.55 7.43
C ARG A 253 -21.91 -7.28 6.03
N GLY A 254 -22.78 -7.41 5.01
CA GLY A 254 -22.43 -7.05 3.64
C GLY A 254 -22.06 -5.56 3.50
N ASN A 255 -22.80 -4.67 4.19
CA ASN A 255 -22.49 -3.24 4.20
C ASN A 255 -21.13 -2.93 4.86
N LEU A 256 -20.79 -3.60 5.95
CA LEU A 256 -19.46 -3.49 6.58
C LEU A 256 -18.37 -4.00 5.67
N ARG A 257 -18.56 -5.16 5.02
CA ARG A 257 -17.60 -5.72 4.06
C ARG A 257 -17.35 -4.77 2.89
N LYS A 258 -18.41 -4.25 2.28
CA LYS A 258 -18.31 -3.25 1.20
C LYS A 258 -17.58 -1.99 1.65
N SER A 259 -17.92 -1.47 2.82
CA SER A 259 -17.30 -0.26 3.38
C SER A 259 -15.81 -0.47 3.69
N MET A 260 -15.42 -1.62 4.25
CA MET A 260 -14.02 -1.96 4.48
C MET A 260 -13.26 -2.13 3.16
N ALA A 261 -13.85 -2.78 2.17
CA ALA A 261 -13.25 -2.90 0.84
C ALA A 261 -13.03 -1.52 0.19
N ALA A 262 -14.00 -0.60 0.33
CA ALA A 262 -13.86 0.78 -0.15
C ALA A 262 -12.80 1.54 0.64
N TRP A 263 -12.77 1.41 1.97
CA TRP A 263 -11.72 2.00 2.82
C TRP A 263 -10.32 1.57 2.39
N ARG A 264 -10.14 0.28 2.18
CA ARG A 264 -8.88 -0.29 1.71
C ARG A 264 -8.49 0.32 0.36
N ARG A 265 -9.41 0.41 -0.61
CA ARG A 265 -9.16 1.05 -1.91
C ARG A 265 -8.80 2.53 -1.79
N MET A 266 -9.53 3.29 -0.97
CA MET A 266 -9.29 4.74 -0.79
C MET A 266 -8.00 5.04 -0.03
N ASN A 267 -7.49 4.09 0.75
CA ASN A 267 -6.29 4.20 1.57
C ASN A 267 -5.13 3.39 1.02
N ASP A 268 -5.23 2.88 -0.19
CA ASP A 268 -4.18 2.11 -0.79
C ASP A 268 -2.98 3.02 -1.10
N LEU A 269 -1.86 2.80 -0.40
CA LEU A 269 -0.60 3.48 -0.68
C LEU A 269 -0.05 3.13 -2.08
N LEU A 270 -0.66 2.14 -2.75
CA LEU A 270 -0.34 1.81 -4.13
C LEU A 270 -0.96 2.82 -5.12
N ASP A 271 -2.01 3.57 -4.74
CA ASP A 271 -2.78 4.44 -5.62
C ASP A 271 -1.98 5.57 -6.27
N GLY A 272 -2.12 5.71 -7.59
CA GLY A 272 -1.44 6.73 -8.39
C GLY A 272 0.06 6.50 -8.49
N ARG A 273 0.55 5.27 -8.22
CA ARG A 273 1.95 4.95 -8.07
C ARG A 273 2.48 4.07 -9.21
N VAL A 274 3.76 4.23 -9.48
CA VAL A 274 4.53 3.37 -10.38
C VAL A 274 5.54 2.59 -9.55
N TRP A 275 5.34 1.29 -9.51
CA TRP A 275 6.25 0.35 -8.87
C TRP A 275 7.08 -0.36 -9.93
N THR A 276 8.26 -0.82 -9.56
CA THR A 276 9.10 -1.59 -10.48
C THR A 276 9.71 -2.80 -9.78
N GLY A 277 10.02 -3.84 -10.53
CA GLY A 277 10.86 -4.93 -10.03
C GLY A 277 12.33 -4.52 -10.02
N TYR A 278 13.06 -4.96 -9.03
CA TYR A 278 14.50 -4.76 -8.92
C TYR A 278 15.17 -6.11 -8.73
N GLN A 279 15.86 -6.60 -9.76
CA GLN A 279 16.50 -7.91 -9.74
C GLN A 279 17.69 -7.94 -8.78
N GLY A 280 18.52 -6.91 -8.86
CA GLY A 280 19.68 -6.78 -7.98
C GLY A 280 20.64 -7.97 -8.05
N TRP A 281 20.69 -8.71 -9.16
CA TRP A 281 21.44 -9.96 -9.31
C TRP A 281 22.71 -9.84 -10.16
N PHE A 282 22.95 -8.69 -10.80
CA PHE A 282 24.15 -8.49 -11.61
C PHE A 282 25.40 -8.38 -10.75
N ARG A 283 26.36 -9.28 -10.97
CA ARG A 283 27.63 -9.34 -10.25
C ARG A 283 28.79 -9.27 -11.23
N CYS A 284 29.88 -8.66 -10.77
CA CYS A 284 31.12 -8.53 -11.52
C CYS A 284 32.26 -9.23 -10.81
N GLU A 285 33.23 -9.68 -11.57
CA GLU A 285 34.51 -10.10 -11.00
C GLU A 285 35.17 -8.92 -10.28
N GLY A 286 35.58 -9.14 -9.03
CA GLY A 286 36.21 -8.09 -8.21
C GLY A 286 35.26 -7.17 -7.47
N ASP A 287 33.95 -7.40 -7.49
CA ASP A 287 32.91 -6.59 -6.79
C ASP A 287 32.79 -6.88 -5.28
N GLY A 288 33.60 -7.79 -4.76
CA GLY A 288 33.58 -8.21 -3.35
C GLY A 288 32.60 -9.33 -3.02
N GLY A 289 31.69 -9.69 -3.94
CA GLY A 289 30.72 -10.77 -3.75
C GLY A 289 31.27 -12.17 -3.97
N ASN A 290 32.42 -12.28 -4.62
CA ASN A 290 33.12 -13.54 -4.96
C ASN A 290 32.25 -14.55 -5.72
N ILE A 291 31.31 -14.05 -6.56
CA ILE A 291 30.41 -14.86 -7.38
C ILE A 291 30.86 -14.86 -8.86
N GLY A 292 31.67 -13.86 -9.27
CA GLY A 292 32.09 -13.65 -10.65
C GLY A 292 31.00 -12.96 -11.48
N TRP A 293 31.02 -13.16 -12.79
CA TRP A 293 30.11 -12.53 -13.76
C TRP A 293 28.71 -13.17 -13.74
N HIS A 294 27.99 -13.01 -12.61
CA HIS A 294 26.66 -13.58 -12.45
C HIS A 294 25.62 -12.74 -13.20
N HIS A 295 24.70 -13.38 -13.91
CA HIS A 295 23.72 -12.82 -14.85
C HIS A 295 24.30 -12.02 -16.03
N TYR A 296 25.55 -11.60 -16.01
CA TYR A 296 26.23 -11.06 -17.18
C TYR A 296 26.77 -12.14 -18.11
N GLY A 297 27.46 -13.11 -17.55
CA GLY A 297 28.29 -14.07 -18.30
C GLY A 297 27.74 -15.50 -18.30
N VAL A 298 28.31 -16.29 -19.18
CA VAL A 298 28.01 -17.72 -19.37
C VAL A 298 29.13 -18.56 -18.75
N ASN A 299 28.79 -19.47 -17.85
CA ASN A 299 29.74 -20.36 -17.18
C ASN A 299 30.97 -19.62 -16.58
N GLY A 300 30.72 -18.48 -15.93
CA GLY A 300 31.74 -17.65 -15.28
C GLY A 300 32.56 -16.76 -16.22
N LYS A 301 32.31 -16.76 -17.53
CA LYS A 301 32.97 -15.90 -18.52
C LYS A 301 32.03 -14.84 -19.03
N PHE A 302 32.47 -13.60 -19.05
CA PHE A 302 31.76 -12.47 -19.65
C PHE A 302 32.65 -11.83 -20.72
N GLU A 303 32.52 -12.27 -21.95
CA GLU A 303 33.33 -11.86 -23.10
C GLU A 303 32.49 -11.97 -24.40
N PRO A 304 32.93 -11.34 -25.53
CA PRO A 304 32.20 -11.47 -26.80
C PRO A 304 31.92 -12.92 -27.18
N GLY A 305 30.62 -13.24 -27.35
CA GLY A 305 30.11 -14.59 -27.58
C GLY A 305 29.66 -15.33 -26.32
N HIS A 306 30.00 -14.85 -25.13
CA HIS A 306 29.66 -15.45 -23.84
C HIS A 306 28.97 -14.40 -22.92
N THR A 307 27.73 -14.07 -23.21
CA THR A 307 26.92 -13.13 -22.44
C THR A 307 25.47 -13.58 -22.35
N HIS A 308 24.79 -13.22 -21.29
CA HIS A 308 23.34 -13.39 -21.14
C HIS A 308 22.56 -12.13 -21.56
N VAL A 309 23.18 -10.93 -21.46
CA VAL A 309 22.45 -9.68 -21.61
C VAL A 309 22.17 -9.33 -23.07
N ASP A 310 21.00 -8.77 -23.32
CA ASP A 310 20.57 -8.32 -24.66
C ASP A 310 20.52 -6.78 -24.80
N VAL A 311 20.63 -6.04 -23.70
CA VAL A 311 20.83 -4.57 -23.69
C VAL A 311 22.04 -4.21 -22.84
N TRP A 312 22.63 -3.01 -23.08
CA TRP A 312 23.83 -2.58 -22.36
C TRP A 312 23.55 -1.37 -21.49
N PRO A 313 24.03 -1.36 -20.21
CA PRO A 313 23.78 -0.23 -19.31
C PRO A 313 24.56 1.01 -19.75
N ASP A 314 23.97 2.19 -19.55
CA ASP A 314 24.69 3.45 -19.61
C ASP A 314 25.37 3.71 -18.27
N VAL A 315 26.70 3.65 -18.27
CA VAL A 315 27.54 3.86 -17.08
C VAL A 315 28.13 5.27 -17.01
N SER A 316 27.71 6.19 -17.88
CA SER A 316 28.29 7.53 -18.01
C SER A 316 28.15 8.38 -16.73
N GLU A 317 27.10 8.16 -15.93
CA GLU A 317 26.89 8.84 -14.65
C GLU A 317 27.49 8.12 -13.45
N LEU A 318 28.07 6.93 -13.65
CA LEU A 318 28.66 6.13 -12.59
C LEU A 318 30.08 6.62 -12.26
N GLY A 319 30.42 6.65 -10.97
CA GLY A 319 31.79 6.89 -10.52
C GLY A 319 32.77 5.80 -10.98
N GLU A 320 34.05 6.05 -10.90
CA GLU A 320 35.07 5.09 -11.32
C GLU A 320 34.97 3.78 -10.52
N GLU A 321 34.67 3.88 -9.24
CA GLU A 321 34.46 2.75 -8.32
C GLU A 321 33.16 1.95 -8.53
N GLU A 322 32.26 2.49 -9.33
CA GLU A 322 30.97 1.84 -9.67
C GLU A 322 31.07 1.05 -10.99
N ARG A 323 32.16 1.24 -11.77
CA ARG A 323 32.31 0.72 -13.13
C ARG A 323 33.29 -0.43 -13.18
N PHE A 324 32.89 -1.50 -13.85
CA PHE A 324 33.68 -2.73 -14.03
C PHE A 324 34.00 -2.92 -15.51
N LYS A 325 35.29 -2.91 -15.83
CA LYS A 325 35.81 -3.10 -17.19
C LYS A 325 35.55 -4.51 -17.67
N THR A 326 35.16 -4.63 -18.93
CA THR A 326 34.90 -5.92 -19.57
C THR A 326 35.83 -6.14 -20.77
N PRO A 327 35.92 -7.39 -21.29
CA PRO A 327 36.59 -7.67 -22.57
C PRO A 327 35.86 -7.11 -23.80
N PHE A 328 34.62 -6.61 -23.64
CA PHE A 328 33.85 -6.01 -24.72
C PHE A 328 34.40 -4.63 -25.12
N ARG A 329 34.18 -4.25 -26.39
CA ARG A 329 34.57 -2.93 -26.92
C ARG A 329 33.44 -2.32 -27.72
N HIS A 330 33.32 -0.99 -27.61
CA HIS A 330 32.48 -0.17 -28.47
C HIS A 330 33.04 -0.09 -29.88
N GLY A 331 32.26 0.40 -30.83
CA GLY A 331 32.68 0.55 -32.23
C GLY A 331 33.89 1.47 -32.45
N ASP A 332 34.16 2.40 -31.53
CA ASP A 332 35.31 3.28 -31.52
C ASP A 332 36.55 2.69 -30.81
N GLY A 333 36.48 1.45 -30.32
CA GLY A 333 37.54 0.74 -29.64
C GLY A 333 37.62 0.97 -28.13
N ARG A 334 36.82 1.87 -27.53
CA ARG A 334 36.75 2.04 -26.07
C ARG A 334 36.34 0.74 -25.39
N VAL A 335 36.91 0.50 -24.22
CA VAL A 335 36.52 -0.63 -23.36
C VAL A 335 35.10 -0.38 -22.87
N ALA A 336 34.22 -1.37 -23.03
CA ALA A 336 32.89 -1.31 -22.49
C ALA A 336 32.88 -1.71 -21.01
N GLU A 337 32.11 -1.00 -20.24
CA GLU A 337 32.01 -1.15 -18.79
C GLU A 337 30.57 -1.46 -18.38
N VAL A 338 30.41 -2.11 -17.23
CA VAL A 338 29.12 -2.44 -16.61
C VAL A 338 29.16 -2.10 -15.12
N PHE A 339 28.04 -2.25 -14.42
CA PHE A 339 27.91 -2.04 -12.98
C PHE A 339 27.81 -3.36 -12.20
N SER A 340 27.98 -3.32 -10.88
CA SER A 340 27.58 -4.41 -9.98
C SER A 340 26.51 -3.96 -9.01
N SER A 341 25.48 -4.80 -8.80
CA SER A 341 24.47 -4.59 -7.76
C SER A 341 25.03 -4.71 -6.33
N MET A 342 26.26 -5.24 -6.18
CA MET A 342 26.97 -5.22 -4.89
C MET A 342 27.44 -3.83 -4.47
N ASN A 343 27.56 -2.90 -5.42
CA ASN A 343 28.04 -1.55 -5.13
C ASN A 343 26.90 -0.68 -4.56
N GLY A 344 27.03 -0.26 -3.31
CA GLY A 344 26.02 0.55 -2.63
C GLY A 344 25.80 1.94 -3.26
N ALA A 345 26.84 2.55 -3.86
CA ALA A 345 26.72 3.84 -4.56
C ALA A 345 25.86 3.67 -5.83
N THR A 346 26.05 2.59 -6.57
CA THR A 346 25.25 2.23 -7.74
C THR A 346 23.78 2.01 -7.36
N VAL A 347 23.52 1.20 -6.32
CA VAL A 347 22.14 0.97 -5.84
C VAL A 347 21.49 2.29 -5.43
N ARG A 348 22.22 3.16 -4.69
CA ARG A 348 21.70 4.47 -4.31
C ARG A 348 21.41 5.36 -5.53
N ARG A 349 22.23 5.31 -6.57
CA ARG A 349 21.99 6.00 -7.84
C ARG A 349 20.72 5.51 -8.52
N HIS A 350 20.46 4.21 -8.53
CA HIS A 350 19.24 3.62 -9.04
C HIS A 350 18.00 4.16 -8.32
N PHE A 351 18.00 4.22 -6.98
CA PHE A 351 16.90 4.79 -6.20
C PHE A 351 16.79 6.32 -6.37
N ARG A 352 17.90 7.03 -6.60
CA ARG A 352 17.91 8.44 -6.98
C ARG A 352 17.24 8.64 -8.33
N TRP A 353 17.56 7.83 -9.34
CA TRP A 353 16.86 7.87 -10.64
C TRP A 353 15.36 7.59 -10.46
N MET A 354 14.96 6.62 -9.64
CA MET A 354 13.53 6.42 -9.33
C MET A 354 12.89 7.71 -8.79
N ARG A 355 13.56 8.44 -7.89
CA ARG A 355 13.05 9.71 -7.38
C ARG A 355 12.95 10.77 -8.48
N GLU A 356 14.00 10.97 -9.24
CA GLU A 356 14.12 12.01 -10.25
C GLU A 356 13.11 11.83 -11.39
N TYR A 357 12.81 10.59 -11.74
CA TYR A 357 11.85 10.25 -12.80
C TYR A 357 10.45 9.92 -12.28
N GLY A 358 10.17 10.02 -10.97
CA GLY A 358 8.83 9.85 -10.42
C GLY A 358 8.36 8.40 -10.30
N ILE A 359 9.29 7.45 -10.17
CA ILE A 359 9.02 6.04 -9.81
C ILE A 359 8.98 5.96 -8.29
N ASP A 360 7.95 5.34 -7.73
CA ASP A 360 7.65 5.41 -6.30
C ASP A 360 8.46 4.43 -5.45
N GLY A 361 8.96 3.36 -6.05
CA GLY A 361 9.83 2.39 -5.38
C GLY A 361 9.92 1.05 -6.09
N ALA A 362 10.52 0.08 -5.41
CA ALA A 362 10.87 -1.20 -6.00
C ALA A 362 10.43 -2.41 -5.16
N MET A 363 9.97 -3.47 -5.86
CA MET A 363 9.88 -4.83 -5.33
C MET A 363 11.26 -5.47 -5.51
N VAL A 364 12.01 -5.61 -4.41
CA VAL A 364 13.38 -6.15 -4.43
C VAL A 364 13.30 -7.67 -4.45
N GLN A 365 13.83 -8.27 -5.50
CA GLN A 365 13.78 -9.71 -5.72
C GLN A 365 14.69 -10.46 -4.72
N ARG A 366 14.17 -11.57 -4.23
CA ARG A 366 14.90 -12.56 -3.44
C ARG A 366 14.62 -13.95 -3.98
N PHE A 367 15.58 -14.49 -4.67
CA PHE A 367 15.47 -15.80 -5.33
C PHE A 367 15.61 -16.92 -4.30
N ALA A 368 14.51 -17.63 -4.02
CA ALA A 368 14.43 -18.59 -2.94
C ALA A 368 15.38 -19.79 -3.12
N ALA A 369 15.51 -20.31 -4.35
CA ALA A 369 16.39 -21.42 -4.64
C ALA A 369 17.90 -21.06 -4.45
N PRO A 370 18.44 -19.97 -5.04
CA PRO A 370 19.81 -19.51 -4.75
C PRO A 370 20.03 -19.11 -3.30
N ALA A 371 19.03 -18.64 -2.56
CA ALA A 371 19.18 -18.26 -1.14
C ALA A 371 19.55 -19.42 -0.23
N ARG A 372 19.43 -20.66 -0.68
CA ARG A 372 19.88 -21.86 0.03
C ARG A 372 21.41 -22.01 0.00
N ASP A 373 22.09 -21.44 -1.00
CA ASP A 373 23.56 -21.37 -1.03
C ASP A 373 24.06 -20.16 -0.22
N GLY A 374 24.95 -20.38 0.73
CA GLY A 374 25.43 -19.35 1.65
C GLY A 374 26.10 -18.17 0.96
N ARG A 375 26.82 -18.34 -0.17
CA ARG A 375 27.48 -17.25 -0.91
C ARG A 375 26.46 -16.37 -1.62
N PHE A 376 25.50 -16.97 -2.33
CA PHE A 376 24.44 -16.22 -3.01
C PHE A 376 23.56 -15.51 -1.98
N ARG A 377 23.21 -16.18 -0.89
CA ARG A 377 22.44 -15.58 0.22
C ARG A 377 23.13 -14.35 0.79
N ALA A 378 24.43 -14.46 1.13
CA ALA A 378 25.20 -13.34 1.68
C ALA A 378 25.24 -12.15 0.70
N SER A 379 25.44 -12.42 -0.59
CA SER A 379 25.41 -11.39 -1.63
C SER A 379 24.03 -10.72 -1.75
N MET A 380 22.93 -11.51 -1.73
CA MET A 380 21.58 -10.95 -1.75
C MET A 380 21.27 -10.13 -0.51
N ASP A 381 21.77 -10.52 0.66
CA ASP A 381 21.61 -9.75 1.91
C ASP A 381 22.30 -8.38 1.82
N VAL A 382 23.48 -8.30 1.21
CA VAL A 382 24.18 -7.02 0.97
C VAL A 382 23.35 -6.12 0.06
N VAL A 383 22.89 -6.63 -1.07
CA VAL A 383 22.05 -5.86 -2.01
C VAL A 383 20.76 -5.39 -1.37
N LEU A 384 20.09 -6.24 -0.61
CA LEU A 384 18.84 -5.89 0.08
C LEU A 384 19.06 -4.77 1.10
N ARG A 385 20.17 -4.80 1.86
CA ARG A 385 20.53 -3.69 2.77
C ARG A 385 20.74 -2.39 1.99
N HIS A 386 21.49 -2.43 0.88
CA HIS A 386 21.69 -1.25 0.02
C HIS A 386 20.38 -0.71 -0.54
N CYS A 387 19.46 -1.58 -0.98
CA CYS A 387 18.13 -1.16 -1.44
C CYS A 387 17.33 -0.47 -0.35
N ARG A 388 17.30 -1.02 0.87
CA ARG A 388 16.61 -0.44 2.02
C ARG A 388 17.15 0.94 2.39
N GLU A 389 18.48 1.03 2.54
CA GLU A 389 19.16 2.28 2.88
C GLU A 389 18.96 3.34 1.79
N SER A 390 19.04 2.94 0.52
CA SER A 390 18.83 3.81 -0.62
C SER A 390 17.38 4.28 -0.73
N ALA A 391 16.42 3.39 -0.51
CA ALA A 391 15.00 3.75 -0.49
C ALA A 391 14.72 4.82 0.58
N ALA A 392 15.23 4.63 1.80
CA ALA A 392 15.10 5.58 2.88
C ALA A 392 15.76 6.93 2.53
N ALA A 393 16.98 6.92 2.02
CA ALA A 393 17.76 8.11 1.70
C ALA A 393 17.16 8.93 0.55
N GLU A 394 16.55 8.28 -0.44
CA GLU A 394 15.96 8.92 -1.61
C GLU A 394 14.43 9.11 -1.49
N GLY A 395 13.86 8.82 -0.32
CA GLY A 395 12.41 8.97 -0.07
C GLY A 395 11.55 8.07 -0.95
N ARG A 396 12.07 6.89 -1.33
CA ARG A 396 11.34 5.87 -2.09
C ARG A 396 10.90 4.74 -1.17
N LYS A 397 10.05 3.86 -1.69
CA LYS A 397 9.62 2.66 -0.96
C LYS A 397 10.28 1.41 -1.54
N TRP A 398 10.37 0.38 -0.71
CA TRP A 398 10.81 -0.95 -1.12
C TRP A 398 9.86 -2.00 -0.55
N ALA A 399 9.75 -3.14 -1.22
CA ALA A 399 9.10 -4.33 -0.68
C ALA A 399 9.94 -5.56 -1.03
N LEU A 400 9.87 -6.60 -0.20
CA LEU A 400 10.52 -7.85 -0.49
C LEU A 400 9.66 -8.69 -1.44
N MET A 401 10.26 -9.24 -2.50
CA MET A 401 9.60 -10.17 -3.41
C MET A 401 10.37 -11.49 -3.46
N TYR A 402 9.82 -12.53 -2.87
CA TYR A 402 10.34 -13.88 -3.05
C TYR A 402 9.95 -14.43 -4.40
N ASP A 403 10.94 -14.79 -5.20
CA ASP A 403 10.78 -15.57 -6.43
C ASP A 403 11.10 -17.04 -6.11
N LEU A 404 10.11 -17.90 -6.25
CA LEU A 404 10.23 -19.32 -5.96
C LEU A 404 10.56 -20.16 -7.22
N SER A 405 11.00 -19.52 -8.31
CA SER A 405 11.46 -20.23 -9.51
C SER A 405 12.58 -21.20 -9.18
N GLY A 406 12.44 -22.42 -9.64
CA GLY A 406 13.42 -23.49 -9.40
C GLY A 406 13.40 -24.09 -7.99
N LEU A 407 12.48 -23.66 -7.11
CA LEU A 407 12.28 -24.27 -5.79
C LEU A 407 11.16 -25.31 -5.87
N ALA A 408 11.43 -26.51 -5.38
CA ALA A 408 10.40 -27.55 -5.28
C ALA A 408 9.45 -27.22 -4.10
N PRO A 409 8.15 -27.58 -4.17
CA PRO A 409 7.19 -27.27 -3.12
C PRO A 409 7.59 -27.76 -1.73
N GLU A 410 8.22 -28.93 -1.62
CA GLU A 410 8.75 -29.50 -0.39
C GLU A 410 9.86 -28.65 0.25
N ASP A 411 10.50 -27.78 -0.51
CA ASP A 411 11.55 -26.87 -0.06
C ASP A 411 11.03 -25.49 0.39
N PHE A 412 9.73 -25.20 0.27
CA PHE A 412 9.13 -23.92 0.67
C PHE A 412 9.38 -23.55 2.14
N PRO A 413 9.53 -24.49 3.09
CA PRO A 413 9.97 -24.15 4.45
C PRO A 413 11.26 -23.33 4.53
N SER A 414 12.16 -23.45 3.55
CA SER A 414 13.39 -22.66 3.50
C SER A 414 13.13 -21.14 3.35
N VAL A 415 11.99 -20.75 2.79
CA VAL A 415 11.57 -19.34 2.70
C VAL A 415 11.21 -18.79 4.08
N GLU A 416 10.50 -19.60 4.91
CA GLU A 416 10.17 -19.23 6.29
C GLU A 416 11.43 -19.12 7.15
N GLU A 417 12.38 -20.05 6.97
CA GLU A 417 13.67 -20.04 7.66
C GLU A 417 14.50 -18.81 7.28
N ASP A 418 14.57 -18.51 5.99
CA ASP A 418 15.27 -17.33 5.48
C ASP A 418 14.66 -16.03 6.00
N TRP A 419 13.32 -15.94 6.05
CA TRP A 419 12.63 -14.80 6.65
C TRP A 419 12.98 -14.61 8.12
N LYS A 420 12.89 -15.66 8.94
CA LYS A 420 13.22 -15.62 10.37
C LYS A 420 14.67 -15.21 10.58
N ARG A 421 15.59 -15.82 9.83
CA ARG A 421 17.02 -15.48 9.87
C ARG A 421 17.25 -14.00 9.53
N MET A 422 16.62 -13.48 8.47
CA MET A 422 16.79 -12.07 8.08
C MET A 422 16.32 -11.09 9.16
N LEU A 423 15.27 -11.44 9.91
CA LEU A 423 14.83 -10.67 11.08
C LEU A 423 15.84 -10.74 12.21
N ASP A 424 16.30 -11.94 12.57
CA ASP A 424 17.26 -12.18 13.66
C ASP A 424 18.61 -11.49 13.39
N GLU A 425 19.10 -11.57 12.16
CA GLU A 425 20.37 -10.95 11.72
C GLU A 425 20.20 -9.45 11.32
N LYS A 426 18.99 -8.90 11.48
CA LYS A 426 18.65 -7.51 11.13
C LYS A 426 18.96 -7.14 9.67
N VAL A 427 18.92 -8.11 8.78
CA VAL A 427 18.94 -7.86 7.33
C VAL A 427 17.70 -7.06 6.92
N ILE A 428 16.56 -7.38 7.55
CA ILE A 428 15.30 -6.64 7.46
C ILE A 428 14.81 -6.26 8.87
N ALA A 429 13.94 -5.26 8.93
CA ALA A 429 13.28 -4.84 10.17
C ALA A 429 11.83 -4.48 9.87
N LEU A 430 10.89 -5.06 10.61
CA LEU A 430 9.45 -4.79 10.37
C LEU A 430 9.06 -3.32 10.60
N GLU A 431 9.87 -2.56 11.35
CA GLU A 431 9.66 -1.14 11.65
C GLU A 431 10.24 -0.21 10.58
N ASP A 432 10.93 -0.76 9.55
CA ASP A 432 11.56 0.06 8.50
C ASP A 432 10.53 0.99 7.84
N GLY A 433 10.71 2.29 8.00
CA GLY A 433 9.80 3.33 7.49
C GLY A 433 9.79 3.45 5.97
N ALA A 434 10.81 2.93 5.28
CA ALA A 434 10.87 2.87 3.82
C ALA A 434 10.17 1.64 3.25
N TRP A 435 9.82 0.65 4.06
CA TRP A 435 9.08 -0.53 3.60
C TRP A 435 7.69 -0.11 3.10
N LEU A 436 7.30 -0.57 1.93
CA LEU A 436 5.94 -0.38 1.39
C LEU A 436 4.92 -1.10 2.27
N ARG A 437 3.88 -0.39 2.68
CA ARG A 437 2.90 -0.87 3.67
C ARG A 437 1.47 -0.64 3.23
N PRO A 438 0.94 -1.42 2.28
CA PRO A 438 -0.50 -1.40 2.05
C PRO A 438 -1.21 -1.78 3.35
N HIS A 439 -2.24 -1.03 3.69
CA HIS A 439 -2.98 -1.20 4.94
C HIS A 439 -2.07 -1.29 6.19
N HIS A 440 -0.95 -0.53 6.18
CA HIS A 440 0.04 -0.40 7.26
C HIS A 440 0.84 -1.67 7.59
N ARG A 441 0.65 -2.75 6.86
CA ARG A 441 1.39 -3.99 7.00
C ARG A 441 2.54 -4.03 5.99
N PRO A 442 3.78 -4.41 6.40
CA PRO A 442 4.87 -4.51 5.43
C PRO A 442 4.49 -5.49 4.31
N LEU A 443 4.65 -5.05 3.06
CA LEU A 443 4.31 -5.87 1.89
C LEU A 443 5.40 -6.90 1.63
N VAL A 444 4.99 -8.17 1.55
CA VAL A 444 5.80 -9.25 0.99
C VAL A 444 5.13 -9.76 -0.27
N ALA A 445 5.87 -9.82 -1.36
CA ALA A 445 5.40 -10.38 -2.60
C ALA A 445 5.90 -11.82 -2.76
N LEU A 446 5.03 -12.69 -3.28
CA LEU A 446 5.33 -14.08 -3.61
C LEU A 446 5.08 -14.26 -5.10
N TRP A 447 6.14 -14.49 -5.88
CA TRP A 447 6.04 -14.60 -7.33
C TRP A 447 6.08 -16.06 -7.79
N GLY A 448 5.21 -16.36 -8.76
CA GLY A 448 5.16 -17.67 -9.43
C GLY A 448 3.99 -18.56 -9.00
N VAL A 449 3.02 -18.01 -8.28
CA VAL A 449 1.86 -18.74 -7.77
C VAL A 449 0.94 -19.16 -8.90
N GLY A 450 0.76 -20.47 -9.09
CA GLY A 450 -0.21 -21.02 -10.06
C GLY A 450 0.26 -21.04 -11.52
N LEU A 451 1.56 -20.83 -11.79
CA LEU A 451 2.14 -21.07 -13.12
C LEU A 451 2.13 -22.55 -13.46
N ASN A 452 1.77 -22.92 -14.72
CA ASN A 452 1.62 -24.31 -15.17
C ASN A 452 2.93 -24.98 -15.65
N ASP A 453 4.02 -24.22 -15.70
CA ASP A 453 5.36 -24.70 -16.08
C ASP A 453 6.16 -25.27 -14.89
N ARG A 454 5.54 -25.35 -13.72
CA ARG A 454 6.14 -25.85 -12.47
C ARG A 454 5.14 -26.65 -11.64
N ALA A 455 5.64 -27.34 -10.60
CA ALA A 455 4.78 -28.08 -9.68
C ALA A 455 3.76 -27.14 -9.01
N PRO A 456 2.46 -27.47 -8.97
CA PRO A 456 1.43 -26.56 -8.48
C PRO A 456 1.56 -26.20 -7.00
N GLY A 457 1.95 -27.14 -6.12
CA GLY A 457 2.23 -26.88 -4.71
C GLY A 457 1.18 -26.02 -3.97
N LEU A 458 -0.13 -26.16 -4.28
CA LEU A 458 -1.17 -25.26 -3.78
C LEU A 458 -1.26 -25.23 -2.25
N ALA A 459 -1.06 -26.38 -1.60
CA ALA A 459 -1.08 -26.47 -0.13
C ALA A 459 0.13 -25.75 0.49
N GLU A 460 1.29 -25.88 -0.13
CA GLU A 460 2.52 -25.20 0.27
C GLU A 460 2.43 -23.69 0.08
N TRP A 461 1.83 -23.24 -1.03
CA TRP A 461 1.52 -21.83 -1.24
C TRP A 461 0.55 -21.28 -0.19
N GLU A 462 -0.53 -22.02 0.11
CA GLU A 462 -1.48 -21.61 1.14
C GLU A 462 -0.79 -21.47 2.52
N ARG A 463 0.06 -22.43 2.88
CA ARG A 463 0.85 -22.38 4.12
C ARG A 463 1.74 -21.13 4.14
N LEU A 464 2.44 -20.84 3.05
CA LEU A 464 3.37 -19.71 2.97
C LEU A 464 2.62 -18.37 3.05
N ILE A 465 1.46 -18.24 2.41
CA ILE A 465 0.61 -17.04 2.51
C ILE A 465 0.15 -16.84 3.96
N ARG A 466 -0.32 -17.92 4.63
CA ARG A 466 -0.73 -17.86 6.04
C ARG A 466 0.43 -17.45 6.94
N PHE A 467 1.60 -18.05 6.73
CA PHE A 467 2.80 -17.68 7.46
C PHE A 467 3.08 -16.16 7.41
N PHE A 468 3.14 -15.56 6.23
CA PHE A 468 3.40 -14.13 6.13
C PHE A 468 2.30 -13.26 6.74
N LYS A 469 1.04 -13.68 6.64
CA LYS A 469 -0.07 -12.99 7.31
C LYS A 469 0.03 -13.06 8.83
N GLU A 470 0.44 -14.20 9.39
CA GLU A 470 0.72 -14.38 10.81
C GLU A 470 1.91 -13.55 11.29
N GLN A 471 2.90 -13.30 10.40
CA GLN A 471 3.99 -12.35 10.65
C GLN A 471 3.54 -10.87 10.58
N GLY A 472 2.26 -10.58 10.41
CA GLY A 472 1.71 -9.23 10.31
C GLY A 472 1.96 -8.56 8.94
N CYS A 473 2.29 -9.31 7.90
CA CYS A 473 2.55 -8.79 6.57
C CYS A 473 1.27 -8.69 5.72
N ALA A 474 1.25 -7.74 4.79
CA ALA A 474 0.40 -7.80 3.61
C ALA A 474 1.06 -8.69 2.56
N VAL A 475 0.28 -9.43 1.79
CA VAL A 475 0.79 -10.39 0.80
C VAL A 475 0.34 -9.99 -0.60
N MET A 476 1.30 -9.78 -1.50
CA MET A 476 1.06 -9.67 -2.94
C MET A 476 1.38 -11.00 -3.61
N LEU A 477 0.53 -11.44 -4.55
CA LEU A 477 0.78 -12.64 -5.34
C LEU A 477 1.07 -12.27 -6.80
N GLY A 478 2.25 -12.68 -7.28
CA GLY A 478 2.59 -12.71 -8.69
C GLY A 478 2.01 -13.99 -9.31
N VAL A 479 0.99 -13.84 -10.14
CA VAL A 479 0.20 -14.93 -10.72
C VAL A 479 0.35 -14.97 -12.24
N PRO A 480 0.03 -16.10 -12.92
CA PRO A 480 0.04 -16.17 -14.39
C PRO A 480 -0.94 -15.16 -15.01
N ASP A 481 -0.70 -14.77 -16.26
CA ASP A 481 -1.60 -13.87 -17.00
C ASP A 481 -3.01 -14.49 -17.23
N GLY A 482 -3.10 -15.82 -17.32
CA GLY A 482 -4.35 -16.57 -17.48
C GLY A 482 -5.04 -16.98 -16.18
N TRP A 483 -4.65 -16.42 -15.03
CA TRP A 483 -5.08 -16.86 -13.69
C TRP A 483 -6.60 -16.87 -13.47
N ARG A 484 -7.32 -15.89 -14.04
CA ARG A 484 -8.77 -15.76 -13.80
C ARG A 484 -9.57 -16.80 -14.59
N GLU A 485 -9.15 -17.11 -15.81
CA GLU A 485 -9.78 -18.16 -16.64
C GLU A 485 -9.18 -19.56 -16.41
N LEU A 486 -8.12 -19.68 -15.59
CA LEU A 486 -7.42 -20.95 -15.33
C LEU A 486 -6.93 -21.62 -16.63
N ASN A 487 -6.35 -20.84 -17.53
CA ASN A 487 -5.89 -21.30 -18.83
C ASN A 487 -4.52 -20.71 -19.22
N ARG A 488 -4.05 -21.04 -20.42
CA ARG A 488 -2.77 -20.58 -21.00
C ARG A 488 -1.57 -20.94 -20.11
N ASP A 489 -1.07 -19.98 -19.34
CA ASP A 489 0.09 -20.13 -18.44
C ASP A 489 -0.32 -20.44 -16.99
N ALA A 490 -1.62 -20.51 -16.71
CA ALA A 490 -2.16 -20.88 -15.41
C ALA A 490 -2.47 -22.37 -15.30
N ILE A 491 -2.34 -22.93 -14.10
CA ILE A 491 -2.88 -24.26 -13.79
C ILE A 491 -4.41 -24.27 -13.90
N GLY A 492 -4.98 -25.36 -14.43
CA GLY A 492 -6.44 -25.55 -14.59
C GLY A 492 -7.17 -25.97 -13.31
N ASP A 493 -6.77 -25.49 -12.13
CA ASP A 493 -7.32 -25.91 -10.85
C ASP A 493 -8.07 -24.76 -10.18
N VAL A 494 -9.38 -24.94 -9.93
CA VAL A 494 -10.25 -23.91 -9.32
C VAL A 494 -9.81 -23.50 -7.89
N ARG A 495 -9.06 -24.35 -7.19
CA ARG A 495 -8.49 -24.02 -5.87
C ARG A 495 -7.53 -22.83 -5.94
N LEU A 496 -6.97 -22.54 -7.12
CA LEU A 496 -6.13 -21.37 -7.34
C LEU A 496 -6.89 -20.06 -7.01
N HIS A 497 -8.18 -19.97 -7.34
CA HIS A 497 -8.97 -18.78 -7.01
C HIS A 497 -9.15 -18.58 -5.50
N ALA A 498 -9.37 -19.67 -4.75
CA ALA A 498 -9.45 -19.61 -3.30
C ALA A 498 -8.12 -19.16 -2.67
N LEU A 499 -7.01 -19.65 -3.22
CA LEU A 499 -5.67 -19.25 -2.80
C LEU A 499 -5.40 -17.76 -3.09
N ILE A 500 -5.70 -17.29 -4.30
CA ILE A 500 -5.53 -15.89 -4.70
C ILE A 500 -6.40 -14.95 -3.85
N ALA A 501 -7.60 -15.38 -3.48
CA ALA A 501 -8.48 -14.62 -2.60
C ALA A 501 -7.93 -14.41 -1.18
N MET A 502 -6.89 -15.14 -0.78
CA MET A 502 -6.18 -14.92 0.48
C MET A 502 -5.19 -13.76 0.42
N ALA A 503 -4.84 -13.27 -0.75
CA ALA A 503 -3.91 -12.16 -0.94
C ALA A 503 -4.48 -10.81 -0.45
N ASP A 504 -3.61 -9.82 -0.40
CA ASP A 504 -4.00 -8.41 -0.28
C ASP A 504 -3.89 -7.69 -1.65
N VAL A 505 -2.97 -8.14 -2.51
CA VAL A 505 -2.74 -7.60 -3.86
C VAL A 505 -2.50 -8.73 -4.86
N VAL A 506 -3.06 -8.61 -6.06
CA VAL A 506 -2.85 -9.54 -7.18
C VAL A 506 -2.10 -8.83 -8.30
N SER A 507 -1.02 -9.44 -8.80
CA SER A 507 -0.19 -8.89 -9.86
C SER A 507 0.05 -9.94 -10.95
N PRO A 508 -0.71 -9.91 -12.07
CA PRO A 508 -0.55 -10.88 -13.16
C PRO A 508 0.71 -10.62 -13.97
N TRP A 509 1.50 -11.67 -14.21
CA TRP A 509 2.72 -11.58 -14.99
C TRP A 509 2.45 -11.53 -16.48
N ALA A 510 2.62 -10.37 -17.09
CA ALA A 510 2.28 -10.11 -18.48
C ALA A 510 3.49 -10.07 -19.43
N VAL A 511 4.72 -10.13 -18.94
CA VAL A 511 5.95 -10.06 -19.74
C VAL A 511 5.99 -11.22 -20.75
N GLY A 512 6.19 -10.88 -22.01
CA GLY A 512 6.25 -11.88 -23.09
C GLY A 512 4.90 -12.46 -23.53
N ARG A 513 3.77 -12.02 -22.94
CA ARG A 513 2.44 -12.59 -23.24
C ARG A 513 1.71 -11.90 -24.40
N PHE A 514 2.19 -10.76 -24.82
CA PHE A 514 1.72 -9.98 -25.98
C PHE A 514 2.85 -9.06 -26.46
N GLY A 515 2.75 -8.49 -27.66
CA GLY A 515 3.91 -7.82 -28.24
C GLY A 515 3.64 -6.56 -29.07
N THR A 516 2.38 -6.10 -29.17
CA THR A 516 2.05 -4.92 -29.96
C THR A 516 1.19 -3.93 -29.16
N PRO A 517 1.18 -2.63 -29.56
CA PRO A 517 0.25 -1.65 -28.98
C PRO A 517 -1.23 -2.04 -29.14
N GLU A 518 -1.58 -2.69 -30.24
CA GLU A 518 -2.93 -3.18 -30.52
C GLU A 518 -3.33 -4.29 -29.55
N ASP A 519 -2.43 -5.21 -29.27
CA ASP A 519 -2.63 -6.24 -28.24
C ASP A 519 -2.87 -5.60 -26.88
N ALA A 520 -2.07 -4.60 -26.50
CA ALA A 520 -2.24 -3.87 -25.24
C ALA A 520 -3.63 -3.23 -25.13
N ALA A 521 -4.10 -2.59 -26.19
CA ALA A 521 -5.45 -2.01 -26.25
C ALA A 521 -6.55 -3.08 -26.10
N GLY A 522 -6.41 -4.22 -26.78
CA GLY A 522 -7.35 -5.36 -26.71
C GLY A 522 -7.44 -5.99 -25.32
N ARG A 523 -6.38 -5.88 -24.52
CA ARG A 523 -6.33 -6.41 -23.15
C ARG A 523 -7.24 -5.64 -22.18
N VAL A 524 -7.62 -4.39 -22.49
CA VAL A 524 -8.55 -3.63 -21.62
C VAL A 524 -9.82 -4.43 -21.35
N ALA A 525 -10.51 -4.86 -22.39
CA ALA A 525 -11.77 -5.58 -22.25
C ALA A 525 -11.60 -7.07 -21.90
N THR A 526 -10.51 -7.70 -22.36
CA THR A 526 -10.34 -9.16 -22.24
C THR A 526 -9.61 -9.59 -20.97
N ARG A 527 -8.85 -8.68 -20.34
CA ARG A 527 -8.04 -8.99 -19.15
C ARG A 527 -8.23 -7.96 -18.05
N LEU A 528 -7.85 -6.69 -18.28
CA LEU A 528 -7.67 -5.71 -17.22
C LEU A 528 -8.98 -5.37 -16.49
N VAL A 529 -10.06 -5.11 -17.25
CA VAL A 529 -11.38 -4.80 -16.63
C VAL A 529 -11.92 -6.00 -15.86
N PRO A 530 -12.02 -7.22 -16.45
CA PRO A 530 -12.52 -8.38 -15.70
C PRO A 530 -11.66 -8.78 -14.49
N ASP A 531 -10.34 -8.61 -14.56
CA ASP A 531 -9.45 -8.87 -13.44
C ASP A 531 -9.66 -7.84 -12.30
N LEU A 532 -9.82 -6.54 -12.66
CA LEU A 532 -10.14 -5.48 -11.72
C LEU A 532 -11.48 -5.70 -11.03
N GLU A 533 -12.51 -6.12 -11.77
CA GLU A 533 -13.83 -6.45 -11.23
C GLU A 533 -13.74 -7.62 -10.25
N TRP A 534 -13.08 -8.72 -10.65
CA TRP A 534 -12.89 -9.89 -9.80
C TRP A 534 -12.16 -9.57 -8.50
N CYS A 535 -11.09 -8.77 -8.57
CA CYS A 535 -10.34 -8.30 -7.41
C CYS A 535 -11.19 -7.35 -6.56
N GLY A 536 -11.91 -6.42 -7.19
CA GLY A 536 -12.75 -5.43 -6.53
C GLY A 536 -13.88 -6.05 -5.72
N GLU A 537 -14.56 -7.09 -6.26
CA GLU A 537 -15.59 -7.85 -5.54
C GLU A 537 -15.07 -8.52 -4.26
N ARG A 538 -13.76 -8.81 -4.21
CA ARG A 538 -13.09 -9.49 -3.08
C ARG A 538 -12.27 -8.56 -2.20
N GLY A 539 -12.30 -7.23 -2.48
CA GLY A 539 -11.53 -6.24 -1.72
C GLY A 539 -10.01 -6.37 -1.87
N LEU A 540 -9.55 -6.95 -2.99
CA LEU A 540 -8.13 -7.12 -3.29
C LEU A 540 -7.61 -5.95 -4.13
N GLY A 541 -6.36 -5.52 -3.87
CA GLY A 541 -5.62 -4.65 -4.76
C GLY A 541 -5.28 -5.36 -6.07
N TYR A 542 -5.22 -4.61 -7.17
CA TYR A 542 -4.80 -5.13 -8.47
C TYR A 542 -3.66 -4.29 -9.02
N LEU A 543 -2.53 -4.93 -9.31
CA LEU A 543 -1.32 -4.27 -9.79
C LEU A 543 -0.91 -4.89 -11.14
N PRO A 544 -1.45 -4.39 -12.28
CA PRO A 544 -1.11 -4.91 -13.58
C PRO A 544 0.37 -4.68 -13.92
N VAL A 545 0.98 -5.68 -14.56
CA VAL A 545 2.36 -5.61 -15.04
C VAL A 545 2.38 -4.99 -16.44
N VAL A 546 3.29 -4.02 -16.61
CA VAL A 546 3.64 -3.40 -17.90
C VAL A 546 5.14 -3.54 -18.13
N PHE A 547 5.60 -3.58 -19.39
CA PHE A 547 7.01 -3.80 -19.70
C PHE A 547 7.42 -3.06 -20.99
N PRO A 548 8.70 -2.67 -21.14
CA PRO A 548 9.13 -1.82 -22.25
C PRO A 548 9.26 -2.54 -23.60
N GLY A 549 9.55 -3.83 -23.58
CA GLY A 549 9.82 -4.74 -24.68
C GLY A 549 10.45 -6.00 -24.13
N PHE A 550 10.87 -6.93 -24.98
CA PHE A 550 11.43 -8.20 -24.55
C PHE A 550 12.43 -8.77 -25.56
N SER A 551 13.59 -9.19 -25.06
CA SER A 551 14.61 -9.89 -25.84
C SER A 551 15.47 -10.76 -24.94
N TRP A 552 15.66 -12.01 -25.29
CA TRP A 552 16.48 -12.98 -24.55
C TRP A 552 17.39 -13.82 -25.45
N GLN A 553 17.80 -13.25 -26.60
CA GLN A 553 18.58 -13.99 -27.60
C GLN A 553 19.89 -14.55 -27.02
N ASN A 554 20.67 -13.72 -26.32
CA ASN A 554 21.95 -14.17 -25.76
C ASN A 554 21.74 -15.18 -24.63
N LEU A 555 20.70 -14.98 -23.79
CA LEU A 555 20.34 -15.92 -22.72
C LEU A 555 19.94 -17.30 -23.30
N GLU A 556 19.07 -17.35 -24.29
CA GLU A 556 18.64 -18.61 -24.92
C GLU A 556 19.79 -19.29 -25.70
N LYS A 557 20.64 -18.48 -26.36
CA LYS A 557 21.84 -19.00 -27.02
C LYS A 557 22.78 -19.69 -26.02
N SER A 558 22.93 -19.14 -24.82
CA SER A 558 23.74 -19.74 -23.75
C SER A 558 23.18 -21.10 -23.27
N ARG A 559 21.89 -21.33 -23.47
CA ARG A 559 21.17 -22.57 -23.16
C ARG A 559 21.11 -23.53 -24.36
N GLY A 560 21.79 -23.19 -25.49
CA GLY A 560 21.78 -23.98 -26.72
C GLY A 560 20.48 -23.89 -27.53
N ARG A 561 19.68 -22.84 -27.31
CA ARG A 561 18.42 -22.57 -28.01
C ARG A 561 18.53 -21.34 -28.90
N GLU A 562 17.73 -21.30 -29.97
CA GLU A 562 17.61 -20.11 -30.81
C GLU A 562 16.48 -19.21 -30.32
N ALA A 563 16.70 -17.89 -30.28
CA ALA A 563 15.69 -16.90 -30.05
C ALA A 563 15.96 -15.66 -30.91
N LYS A 564 14.90 -14.93 -31.24
CA LYS A 564 14.99 -13.69 -32.00
C LYS A 564 15.45 -12.57 -31.10
N LEU A 565 16.47 -11.80 -31.54
CA LEU A 565 16.83 -10.53 -30.91
C LEU A 565 15.67 -9.55 -31.07
N ASP A 566 15.35 -8.78 -30.02
CA ASP A 566 14.25 -7.82 -30.01
C ASP A 566 12.92 -8.48 -30.38
N ALA A 567 12.63 -9.62 -29.72
CA ALA A 567 11.45 -10.44 -30.00
C ALA A 567 10.14 -9.65 -29.85
N ILE A 568 10.08 -8.75 -28.85
CA ILE A 568 9.03 -7.76 -28.66
C ILE A 568 9.70 -6.38 -28.70
N PRO A 569 9.56 -5.65 -29.82
CA PRO A 569 10.24 -4.37 -29.98
C PRO A 569 9.75 -3.29 -29.02
N ARG A 570 10.69 -2.51 -28.51
CA ARG A 570 10.43 -1.42 -27.55
C ARG A 570 9.75 -0.21 -28.21
N LEU A 571 9.94 -0.01 -29.52
CA LEU A 571 9.32 1.03 -30.37
C LEU A 571 9.51 2.46 -29.87
N GLY A 572 10.69 2.79 -29.31
CA GLY A 572 10.98 4.11 -28.74
C GLY A 572 10.11 4.47 -27.53
N GLY A 573 9.48 3.48 -26.90
CA GLY A 573 8.58 3.63 -25.75
C GLY A 573 7.10 3.55 -26.07
N ARG A 574 6.70 3.55 -27.37
CA ARG A 574 5.27 3.48 -27.74
C ARG A 574 4.59 2.22 -27.23
N PHE A 575 5.31 1.08 -27.20
CA PHE A 575 4.76 -0.15 -26.63
C PHE A 575 4.51 -0.05 -25.12
N LEU A 576 5.41 0.54 -24.33
CA LEU A 576 5.19 0.77 -22.91
C LEU A 576 4.04 1.77 -22.70
N TRP A 577 4.00 2.86 -23.48
CA TRP A 577 2.97 3.87 -23.37
C TRP A 577 1.56 3.30 -23.61
N SER A 578 1.38 2.47 -24.64
CA SER A 578 0.09 1.84 -24.93
C SER A 578 -0.43 1.00 -23.77
N GLN A 579 0.44 0.32 -23.04
CA GLN A 579 0.09 -0.47 -21.86
C GLN A 579 -0.32 0.42 -20.68
N LEU A 580 0.38 1.55 -20.46
CA LEU A 580 0.04 2.53 -19.43
C LEU A 580 -1.35 3.15 -19.69
N VAL A 581 -1.63 3.49 -20.96
CA VAL A 581 -2.95 3.99 -21.38
C VAL A 581 -4.02 2.91 -21.21
N ALA A 582 -3.75 1.66 -21.60
CA ALA A 582 -4.66 0.54 -21.41
C ALA A 582 -4.99 0.31 -19.93
N ALA A 583 -3.98 0.32 -19.05
CA ALA A 583 -4.17 0.19 -17.62
C ALA A 583 -5.06 1.32 -17.06
N LYS A 584 -4.80 2.58 -17.46
CA LYS A 584 -5.61 3.74 -17.05
C LYS A 584 -7.05 3.64 -17.55
N ARG A 585 -7.27 3.26 -18.81
CA ARG A 585 -8.61 3.07 -19.40
C ARG A 585 -9.40 1.96 -18.73
N ALA A 586 -8.72 0.90 -18.30
CA ALA A 586 -9.34 -0.17 -17.53
C ALA A 586 -9.74 0.24 -16.10
N GLY A 587 -9.24 1.38 -15.61
CA GLY A 587 -9.47 1.83 -14.25
C GLY A 587 -8.39 1.39 -13.25
N ALA A 588 -7.28 0.82 -13.71
CA ALA A 588 -6.14 0.54 -12.85
C ALA A 588 -5.59 1.85 -12.26
N ARG A 589 -5.28 1.81 -10.98
CA ARG A 589 -4.83 2.99 -10.24
C ARG A 589 -3.32 3.05 -10.09
N SER A 590 -2.64 1.92 -10.28
CA SER A 590 -1.19 1.76 -10.20
C SER A 590 -0.72 0.70 -11.17
N VAL A 591 0.58 0.68 -11.45
CA VAL A 591 1.20 -0.33 -12.32
C VAL A 591 2.50 -0.83 -11.71
N TYR A 592 2.87 -2.05 -12.10
CA TYR A 592 4.18 -2.62 -11.87
C TYR A 592 4.94 -2.67 -13.20
N VAL A 593 6.06 -1.97 -13.27
CA VAL A 593 6.93 -1.98 -14.46
C VAL A 593 7.98 -3.10 -14.29
N ALA A 594 7.91 -4.09 -15.12
CA ALA A 594 8.90 -5.15 -15.21
C ALA A 594 9.90 -4.79 -16.30
N MET A 595 11.19 -4.56 -15.96
CA MET A 595 11.86 -4.48 -14.66
C MET A 595 12.71 -3.20 -14.62
N PHE A 596 13.20 -2.80 -13.44
CA PHE A 596 14.10 -1.65 -13.38
C PHE A 596 15.44 -1.93 -14.04
N ASP A 597 16.08 -3.06 -13.73
CA ASP A 597 17.49 -3.36 -14.00
C ASP A 597 17.75 -4.66 -14.79
N GLU A 598 16.73 -5.28 -15.40
CA GLU A 598 16.89 -6.58 -16.06
C GLU A 598 17.42 -6.46 -17.48
N LEU A 599 18.70 -6.77 -17.66
CA LEU A 599 19.42 -6.66 -18.92
C LEU A 599 19.33 -7.92 -19.79
N ASP A 600 19.19 -9.08 -19.19
CA ASP A 600 19.23 -10.38 -19.83
C ASP A 600 17.92 -10.75 -20.56
N GLU A 601 16.81 -10.11 -20.19
CA GLU A 601 15.55 -10.16 -20.93
C GLU A 601 15.20 -8.83 -21.62
N ALA A 602 16.12 -7.87 -21.60
CA ALA A 602 15.96 -6.52 -22.17
C ALA A 602 14.68 -5.80 -21.67
N THR A 603 14.22 -6.10 -20.46
CA THR A 603 13.09 -5.44 -19.83
C THR A 603 13.50 -4.24 -18.99
N ALA A 604 14.81 -3.98 -18.84
CA ALA A 604 15.33 -2.85 -18.09
C ALA A 604 14.77 -1.50 -18.56
N ILE A 605 14.29 -0.68 -17.59
CA ILE A 605 13.85 0.70 -17.84
C ILE A 605 14.87 1.75 -17.40
N PHE A 606 15.91 1.37 -16.64
CA PHE A 606 16.98 2.28 -16.24
C PHE A 606 17.80 2.76 -17.46
N LYS A 607 18.84 3.58 -17.23
CA LYS A 607 19.59 4.19 -18.33
C LYS A 607 20.35 3.15 -19.14
N LEU A 608 20.07 3.09 -20.44
CA LEU A 608 20.69 2.21 -21.41
C LEU A 608 21.48 3.00 -22.45
N THR A 609 22.66 2.50 -22.83
CA THR A 609 23.41 3.12 -23.94
C THR A 609 22.81 2.73 -25.28
N GLN A 610 22.81 3.68 -26.22
CA GLN A 610 22.44 3.44 -27.62
C GLN A 610 23.67 3.11 -28.51
N ASP A 611 24.86 3.05 -27.90
CA ASP A 611 26.13 2.62 -28.51
C ASP A 611 26.65 1.38 -27.74
N PRO A 612 25.96 0.21 -27.83
CA PRO A 612 26.41 -1.00 -27.17
C PRO A 612 27.71 -1.53 -27.79
N PRO A 613 28.42 -2.46 -27.10
CA PRO A 613 29.60 -3.10 -27.66
C PRO A 613 29.31 -3.83 -28.97
N VAL A 614 30.35 -3.95 -29.82
CA VAL A 614 30.30 -4.64 -31.10
C VAL A 614 31.10 -5.94 -31.06
N GLY A 615 30.77 -6.91 -31.92
CA GLY A 615 31.51 -8.17 -32.04
C GLY A 615 30.61 -9.39 -32.16
N ALA A 616 31.04 -10.51 -31.53
CA ALA A 616 30.36 -11.81 -31.63
C ALA A 616 28.99 -11.86 -30.89
N SER A 617 28.75 -10.95 -29.95
CA SER A 617 27.44 -10.77 -29.29
C SER A 617 26.69 -9.60 -29.93
N ARG A 618 25.38 -9.73 -30.02
CA ARG A 618 24.48 -8.68 -30.53
C ARG A 618 23.63 -8.13 -29.39
N PHE A 619 23.36 -6.83 -29.42
CA PHE A 619 22.57 -6.15 -28.42
C PHE A 619 21.47 -5.32 -29.08
N VAL A 620 20.36 -5.15 -28.38
CA VAL A 620 19.28 -4.25 -28.80
C VAL A 620 19.72 -2.81 -28.51
N ALA A 621 19.56 -1.95 -29.52
CA ALA A 621 19.74 -0.51 -29.41
C ALA A 621 18.63 0.19 -30.19
N GLU A 622 18.28 1.38 -29.79
CA GLU A 622 17.27 2.23 -30.45
C GLU A 622 17.91 3.58 -30.81
N PRO A 623 18.63 3.67 -31.93
CA PRO A 623 19.33 4.89 -32.31
C PRO A 623 18.39 6.11 -32.37
N GLY A 624 18.78 7.20 -31.74
CA GLY A 624 17.98 8.42 -31.64
C GLY A 624 17.01 8.47 -30.45
N VAL A 625 16.87 7.37 -29.69
CA VAL A 625 16.12 7.34 -28.42
C VAL A 625 17.06 7.71 -27.28
N ALA A 626 16.63 8.58 -26.37
CA ALA A 626 17.45 8.95 -25.21
C ALA A 626 17.65 7.75 -24.27
N GLY A 627 18.85 7.60 -23.70
CA GLY A 627 19.19 6.47 -22.82
C GLY A 627 18.28 6.33 -21.60
N ASP A 628 17.70 7.43 -21.12
CA ASP A 628 16.79 7.50 -19.99
C ASP A 628 15.29 7.56 -20.38
N GLN A 629 14.96 7.29 -21.65
CA GLN A 629 13.61 7.39 -22.21
C GLN A 629 12.58 6.60 -21.39
N TYR A 630 12.91 5.40 -20.98
CA TYR A 630 11.99 4.48 -20.30
C TYR A 630 11.78 4.83 -18.82
N LEU A 631 12.78 5.41 -18.17
CA LEU A 631 12.63 6.03 -16.83
C LEU A 631 11.65 7.21 -16.91
N TRP A 632 11.89 8.13 -17.85
CA TRP A 632 11.05 9.29 -18.04
C TRP A 632 9.61 8.90 -18.39
N LEU A 633 9.42 7.94 -19.29
CA LEU A 633 8.11 7.48 -19.71
C LEU A 633 7.34 6.80 -18.59
N SER A 634 8.03 6.03 -17.72
CA SER A 634 7.43 5.43 -16.52
C SER A 634 6.91 6.51 -15.57
N GLY A 635 7.64 7.62 -15.41
CA GLY A 635 7.16 8.77 -14.64
C GLY A 635 5.94 9.46 -15.27
N GLN A 636 5.90 9.60 -16.62
CA GLN A 636 4.70 10.09 -17.30
C GLN A 636 3.51 9.14 -17.08
N GLY A 637 3.76 7.82 -17.01
CA GLY A 637 2.76 6.83 -16.62
C GLY A 637 2.16 7.11 -15.24
N GLY A 638 2.98 7.47 -14.27
CA GLY A 638 2.52 7.88 -12.94
C GLY A 638 1.61 9.14 -13.01
N ARG A 639 1.99 10.13 -13.78
CA ARG A 639 1.18 11.34 -14.02
C ARG A 639 -0.16 11.01 -14.69
N LEU A 640 -0.14 10.09 -15.68
CA LEU A 640 -1.34 9.59 -16.34
C LEU A 640 -2.27 8.89 -15.35
N LEU A 641 -1.75 8.01 -14.51
CA LEU A 641 -2.52 7.27 -13.51
C LEU A 641 -3.20 8.22 -12.52
N ARG A 642 -2.51 9.28 -12.08
CA ARG A 642 -3.05 10.31 -11.17
C ARG A 642 -3.98 11.30 -11.86
N GLY A 643 -4.13 11.23 -13.21
CA GLY A 643 -4.97 12.15 -13.97
C GLY A 643 -4.37 13.56 -14.15
N GLU A 644 -3.06 13.71 -13.98
CA GLU A 644 -2.32 14.96 -14.15
C GLU A 644 -2.08 15.30 -15.63
N ILE A 645 -2.19 14.31 -16.50
CA ILE A 645 -2.12 14.45 -17.95
C ILE A 645 -3.28 13.71 -18.63
N PRO A 646 -3.70 14.12 -19.83
CA PRO A 646 -4.83 13.52 -20.53
C PRO A 646 -4.56 12.06 -20.94
N VAL A 647 -5.62 11.26 -21.02
CA VAL A 647 -5.58 9.89 -21.52
C VAL A 647 -5.60 9.92 -23.06
N THR A 648 -4.45 9.75 -23.67
CA THR A 648 -4.29 9.73 -25.14
C THR A 648 -3.37 8.58 -25.57
N ASP A 649 -3.62 8.04 -26.77
CA ASP A 649 -2.75 7.02 -27.39
C ASP A 649 -1.43 7.63 -27.90
N GLU A 650 -1.41 8.95 -28.12
CA GLU A 650 -0.18 9.65 -28.46
C GLU A 650 0.78 9.66 -27.27
N MET A 651 1.96 9.09 -27.48
CA MET A 651 3.02 9.11 -26.47
C MET A 651 3.47 10.56 -26.26
N PRO A 652 3.61 11.03 -25.00
CA PRO A 652 4.13 12.36 -24.73
C PRO A 652 5.55 12.52 -25.29
N VAL A 653 5.89 13.74 -25.67
CA VAL A 653 7.21 14.14 -26.17
C VAL A 653 7.88 14.98 -25.09
N ARG A 654 9.22 14.87 -25.00
CA ARG A 654 10.06 15.68 -24.09
C ARG A 654 10.13 17.13 -24.51
#